data_f22943229b1bb7743026c42e4cc9e860
#
_entry.id   f22943229b1bb7743026c42e4cc9e860
#
_cell.length_a   1.000
_cell.length_b   1.000
_cell.length_c   1.000
_cell.angle_alpha   90.00
_cell.angle_beta   90.00
_cell.angle_gamma   90.00
#
_symmetry.space_group_name_H-M   'P 1'
#
loop_
_entity.id
_entity.type
_entity.pdbx_description
1 polymer ?
#
loop_
_entity_poly.entity_id
_entity_poly.type
_entity_poly.pdbx_seq_one_letter_code
_entity_poly.pdbx_strand_id
1 'polypeptide(L)'
;DYMQRDMSSFIEMKSGKADEYTIRGKVEPKENNKVQMLLYQAVLEYAMGRDHRRVKSYLLYTRYPLLYPARPSWAMLRRVMDVRNRIVANEYGIQLRNSPQYTAERLQDIKSETLNERQLDNILWKRYLCPSIDAVTQRINALSALEQSYFYALYNFITKELYTSKSGDVEYEGRAGAAALWLATLAEKSENGEILYDLVIRQNHAADIHKPYLVLERVHPDADTLPNFRQGDAIVLYERNVNEDNVTNKMVFKGNIEYISDCDVCIRLRATQQNISVLPMDSRYAIEHDYMDTSFRSMYSGLSAFLSATKDRRDLLLNQREPEFDSAFDGAIAAATDDFVRITLKAQAAKDYFLLIGPPGTGKTSRALRGMVEAFYREGKEILLLSYTNRAVDEICKMLTAITPEVNFIRIGNELSCEEAYRPYLIENVLETCSTRREVQERMAHCRIFVGTVATLSAKAELFRLKTFDVALIDEATQILEPQLLGLLCMRGVTGGNAIGKFVLIGDHKQLPAVVLQSSEQSEVYDEGLRTIGLCNLKDSLFERLYRNAMKQRSACCLQPSTGDSQSSVAGSPFSALRSLDILCRQGRMNVEVAAFPNHAFYGGLLQPVGLEHQTGSLKLSPELSTNEFAALLTRRVAFLPSTPEPPMQSVKMNHSEARIVARLAAAVFQQYVSANGCFKASALGIITPYRSQIALIKKEIAALDIPALNDVLVDTVERFQGSERDIIIYSFCVNRAYQLRLLANLTEENGIQIDRKLNVALTRARKQMFITGVPQLLEQNPIYSRLLKYCRL
;
A
#
# COMPACT_ATOMS: atom_id res chain seq x y z
N ASP A 1 -1.84 29.74 5.80
CA ASP A 1 -2.88 30.60 5.22
C ASP A 1 -3.98 30.82 6.26
N TYR A 2 -4.67 31.93 6.20
CA TYR A 2 -5.71 32.33 7.14
C TYR A 2 -7.01 32.61 6.40
N MET A 3 -8.12 32.02 6.86
CA MET A 3 -9.46 32.27 6.32
C MET A 3 -10.41 32.59 7.46
N GLN A 4 -11.26 33.60 7.30
CA GLN A 4 -12.34 33.86 8.24
C GLN A 4 -13.43 32.79 8.15
N ARG A 5 -14.09 32.48 9.29
CA ARG A 5 -15.13 31.43 9.35
C ARG A 5 -16.29 31.65 8.38
N ASP A 6 -16.70 32.89 8.19
CA ASP A 6 -17.74 33.27 7.22
C ASP A 6 -17.26 33.31 5.76
N MET A 7 -15.99 32.99 5.54
CA MET A 7 -15.32 33.05 4.22
C MET A 7 -15.35 34.43 3.56
N SER A 8 -15.50 35.48 4.35
CA SER A 8 -15.55 36.88 3.84
C SER A 8 -14.16 37.44 3.54
N SER A 9 -13.10 36.85 4.12
CA SER A 9 -11.72 37.23 3.81
C SER A 9 -10.74 36.09 4.02
N PHE A 10 -9.65 36.11 3.25
CA PHE A 10 -8.50 35.21 3.48
C PHE A 10 -7.18 35.90 3.23
N ILE A 11 -6.14 35.39 3.87
CA ILE A 11 -4.75 35.84 3.73
C ILE A 11 -3.92 34.63 3.30
N GLU A 12 -3.32 34.72 2.12
CA GLU A 12 -2.32 33.77 1.65
C GLU A 12 -0.94 34.23 2.16
N MET A 13 -0.27 33.37 2.92
CA MET A 13 1.06 33.68 3.47
C MET A 13 2.16 33.00 2.64
N LYS A 14 3.20 33.74 2.32
CA LYS A 14 4.39 33.27 1.61
C LYS A 14 5.65 33.51 2.42
N SER A 15 6.44 32.45 2.62
CA SER A 15 7.81 32.59 3.11
C SER A 15 8.70 33.10 1.99
N GLY A 16 9.40 34.19 2.19
CA GLY A 16 10.34 34.72 1.21
C GLY A 16 10.08 36.17 0.80
N LYS A 17 10.61 36.53 -0.38
CA LYS A 17 10.55 37.89 -0.92
C LYS A 17 9.49 37.98 -2.03
N ALA A 18 8.83 39.16 -2.10
CA ALA A 18 8.15 39.60 -3.32
C ALA A 18 9.18 39.93 -4.43
N ASP A 19 8.74 40.21 -5.65
CA ASP A 19 9.65 40.66 -6.70
C ASP A 19 10.11 42.10 -6.42
N GLU A 20 11.43 42.27 -6.32
CA GLU A 20 12.05 43.55 -5.96
C GLU A 20 12.16 44.54 -7.15
N TYR A 21 11.81 44.13 -8.36
CA TYR A 21 12.02 44.95 -9.56
C TYR A 21 10.70 45.34 -10.21
N THR A 22 10.23 46.53 -9.89
CA THR A 22 9.28 47.25 -10.73
C THR A 22 9.85 48.58 -11.17
N ILE A 23 9.51 48.99 -12.41
CA ILE A 23 9.95 50.23 -13.08
C ILE A 23 9.57 51.49 -12.27
N ARG A 24 8.83 51.37 -11.18
CA ARG A 24 8.34 52.50 -10.34
C ARG A 24 8.70 52.39 -8.85
N GLY A 25 9.65 51.54 -8.46
CA GLY A 25 10.11 51.44 -7.07
C GLY A 25 9.09 50.88 -6.07
N LYS A 26 7.97 50.28 -6.51
CA LYS A 26 7.00 49.60 -5.67
C LYS A 26 7.26 48.08 -5.74
N VAL A 27 7.36 47.48 -4.56
CA VAL A 27 7.44 46.01 -4.44
C VAL A 27 6.09 45.41 -4.86
N GLU A 28 6.10 44.52 -5.87
CA GLU A 28 4.89 43.81 -6.33
C GLU A 28 4.95 42.33 -5.95
N PRO A 29 3.78 41.75 -5.65
CA PRO A 29 3.68 40.29 -5.47
C PRO A 29 4.05 39.52 -6.73
N LYS A 30 4.71 38.38 -6.57
CA LYS A 30 5.04 37.46 -7.67
C LYS A 30 3.78 37.04 -8.44
N GLU A 31 3.87 36.95 -9.77
CA GLU A 31 2.71 36.60 -10.63
C GLU A 31 2.10 35.26 -10.24
N ASN A 32 2.90 34.23 -9.95
CA ASN A 32 2.41 32.92 -9.52
C ASN A 32 1.62 32.97 -8.20
N ASN A 33 2.01 33.83 -7.26
CA ASN A 33 1.31 34.01 -5.99
C ASN A 33 -0.02 34.77 -6.18
N LYS A 34 -0.04 35.76 -7.11
CA LYS A 34 -1.29 36.42 -7.53
C LYS A 34 -2.25 35.43 -8.17
N VAL A 35 -1.75 34.56 -9.04
CA VAL A 35 -2.53 33.48 -9.67
C VAL A 35 -3.14 32.53 -8.65
N GLN A 36 -2.37 32.08 -7.66
CA GLN A 36 -2.87 31.20 -6.61
C GLN A 36 -4.04 31.85 -5.85
N MET A 37 -3.89 33.12 -5.51
CA MET A 37 -4.97 33.88 -4.87
C MET A 37 -6.22 34.00 -5.73
N LEU A 38 -6.08 34.24 -7.02
CA LEU A 38 -7.22 34.28 -7.96
C LEU A 38 -7.93 32.93 -8.07
N LEU A 39 -7.18 31.83 -8.02
CA LEU A 39 -7.76 30.50 -8.00
C LEU A 39 -8.56 30.24 -6.73
N TYR A 40 -8.09 30.69 -5.56
CA TYR A 40 -8.86 30.60 -4.31
C TYR A 40 -10.14 31.43 -4.37
N GLN A 41 -10.08 32.64 -4.92
CA GLN A 41 -11.29 33.44 -5.16
C GLN A 41 -12.27 32.72 -6.10
N ALA A 42 -11.78 32.11 -7.18
CA ALA A 42 -12.61 31.36 -8.09
C ALA A 42 -13.26 30.13 -7.42
N VAL A 43 -12.55 29.41 -6.57
CA VAL A 43 -13.12 28.30 -5.78
C VAL A 43 -14.21 28.81 -4.84
N LEU A 44 -14.00 29.91 -4.11
CA LEU A 44 -15.02 30.51 -3.24
C LEU A 44 -16.26 30.96 -4.01
N GLU A 45 -16.09 31.52 -5.19
CA GLU A 45 -17.19 31.99 -6.02
C GLU A 45 -17.94 30.82 -6.67
N TYR A 46 -17.25 29.98 -7.45
CA TYR A 46 -17.90 28.98 -8.30
C TYR A 46 -18.26 27.68 -7.59
N ALA A 47 -17.45 27.27 -6.62
CA ALA A 47 -17.72 26.02 -5.88
C ALA A 47 -18.53 26.27 -4.59
N MET A 48 -18.31 27.42 -3.92
CA MET A 48 -18.96 27.71 -2.64
C MET A 48 -20.04 28.80 -2.73
N GLY A 49 -20.35 29.29 -3.93
CA GLY A 49 -21.41 30.26 -4.17
C GLY A 49 -21.22 31.61 -3.48
N ARG A 50 -19.96 32.02 -3.20
CA ARG A 50 -19.66 33.28 -2.56
C ARG A 50 -19.50 34.39 -3.59
N ASP A 51 -20.15 35.53 -3.40
CA ASP A 51 -19.99 36.70 -4.27
C ASP A 51 -18.55 37.24 -4.15
N HIS A 52 -17.78 37.19 -5.24
CA HIS A 52 -16.40 37.69 -5.29
C HIS A 52 -16.25 39.14 -4.85
N ARG A 53 -17.29 39.97 -5.00
CA ARG A 53 -17.30 41.39 -4.57
C ARG A 53 -17.29 41.50 -3.05
N ARG A 54 -17.72 40.48 -2.34
CA ARG A 54 -17.78 40.45 -0.87
C ARG A 54 -16.56 39.77 -0.23
N VAL A 55 -15.81 38.98 -1.01
CA VAL A 55 -14.63 38.28 -0.52
C VAL A 55 -13.40 39.16 -0.65
N LYS A 56 -12.76 39.48 0.46
CA LYS A 56 -11.49 40.22 0.54
C LYS A 56 -10.35 39.23 0.61
N SER A 57 -9.38 39.36 -0.30
CA SER A 57 -8.20 38.51 -0.34
C SER A 57 -6.92 39.30 -0.26
N TYR A 58 -5.97 38.77 0.50
CA TYR A 58 -4.71 39.43 0.77
C TYR A 58 -3.56 38.45 0.62
N LEU A 59 -2.39 39.00 0.19
CA LEU A 59 -1.14 38.25 0.14
C LEU A 59 -0.16 38.85 1.15
N LEU A 60 0.39 38.04 2.00
CA LEU A 60 1.39 38.41 3.02
C LEU A 60 2.71 37.71 2.74
N TYR A 61 3.78 38.44 2.57
CA TYR A 61 5.14 37.93 2.59
C TYR A 61 5.72 38.05 4.00
N THR A 62 6.14 36.96 4.61
CA THR A 62 6.63 36.99 6.01
C THR A 62 7.85 37.87 6.22
N ARG A 63 8.61 38.15 5.16
CA ARG A 63 9.76 39.05 5.21
C ARG A 63 9.37 40.55 5.28
N TYR A 64 8.19 40.90 4.83
CA TYR A 64 7.69 42.26 4.78
C TYR A 64 6.33 42.31 5.46
N PRO A 65 6.13 43.12 6.50
CA PRO A 65 4.87 43.17 7.24
C PRO A 65 3.79 44.00 6.49
N LEU A 66 3.61 43.70 5.20
CA LEU A 66 2.69 44.43 4.32
C LEU A 66 1.68 43.40 3.72
N LEU A 67 0.41 43.72 3.85
CA LEU A 67 -0.69 43.03 3.19
C LEU A 67 -0.91 43.64 1.81
N TYR A 68 -0.75 42.81 0.79
CA TYR A 68 -1.07 43.17 -0.60
C TYR A 68 -2.50 42.74 -0.91
N PRO A 69 -3.43 43.70 -1.11
CA PRO A 69 -4.79 43.34 -1.51
C PRO A 69 -4.79 42.74 -2.91
N ALA A 70 -5.45 41.60 -3.08
CA ALA A 70 -5.68 41.06 -4.42
C ALA A 70 -6.75 41.89 -5.13
N ARG A 71 -6.41 42.37 -6.32
CA ARG A 71 -7.40 42.92 -7.25
C ARG A 71 -7.79 41.82 -8.24
N PRO A 72 -9.06 41.40 -8.32
CA PRO A 72 -9.51 40.45 -9.29
C PRO A 72 -9.13 40.88 -10.70
N SER A 73 -8.47 40.00 -11.43
CA SER A 73 -8.18 40.20 -12.86
C SER A 73 -8.81 39.05 -13.64
N TRP A 74 -9.98 39.32 -14.21
CA TRP A 74 -10.72 38.34 -15.01
C TRP A 74 -9.93 37.86 -16.21
N ALA A 75 -9.14 38.72 -16.83
CA ALA A 75 -8.27 38.32 -17.95
C ALA A 75 -7.21 37.31 -17.50
N MET A 76 -6.60 37.53 -16.34
CA MET A 76 -5.63 36.61 -15.75
C MET A 76 -6.30 35.29 -15.32
N LEU A 77 -7.48 35.35 -14.68
CA LEU A 77 -8.22 34.15 -14.27
C LEU A 77 -8.61 33.30 -15.48
N ARG A 78 -9.16 33.90 -16.56
CA ARG A 78 -9.49 33.17 -17.79
C ARG A 78 -8.27 32.46 -18.36
N ARG A 79 -7.12 33.13 -18.43
CA ARG A 79 -5.88 32.53 -18.92
C ARG A 79 -5.42 31.36 -18.05
N VAL A 80 -5.49 31.51 -16.73
CA VAL A 80 -5.16 30.42 -15.80
C VAL A 80 -6.09 29.23 -15.96
N MET A 81 -7.39 29.49 -16.09
CA MET A 81 -8.39 28.44 -16.36
C MET A 81 -8.18 27.76 -17.71
N ASP A 82 -7.77 28.50 -18.75
CA ASP A 82 -7.40 27.91 -20.03
C ASP A 82 -6.17 26.97 -19.92
N VAL A 83 -5.13 27.39 -19.21
CA VAL A 83 -3.96 26.55 -18.93
C VAL A 83 -4.36 25.30 -18.15
N ARG A 84 -5.16 25.44 -17.07
CA ARG A 84 -5.72 24.32 -16.31
C ARG A 84 -6.52 23.37 -17.20
N ASN A 85 -7.38 23.90 -18.07
CA ASN A 85 -8.22 23.08 -18.95
C ASN A 85 -7.38 22.31 -19.97
N ARG A 86 -6.32 22.91 -20.53
CA ARG A 86 -5.36 22.21 -21.40
C ARG A 86 -4.62 21.08 -20.68
N ILE A 87 -4.18 21.29 -19.45
CA ILE A 87 -3.55 20.25 -18.64
C ILE A 87 -4.53 19.09 -18.42
N VAL A 88 -5.75 19.39 -17.95
CA VAL A 88 -6.78 18.37 -17.70
C VAL A 88 -7.16 17.64 -19.00
N ALA A 89 -7.29 18.36 -20.13
CA ALA A 89 -7.60 17.73 -21.42
C ALA A 89 -6.49 16.77 -21.88
N ASN A 90 -5.22 17.11 -21.64
CA ASN A 90 -4.11 16.22 -21.95
C ASN A 90 -4.11 14.97 -21.06
N GLU A 91 -4.28 15.12 -19.74
CA GLU A 91 -4.38 14.00 -18.81
C GLU A 91 -5.59 13.11 -19.13
N TYR A 92 -6.75 13.71 -19.39
CA TYR A 92 -7.96 13.00 -19.80
C TYR A 92 -7.79 12.28 -21.14
N GLY A 93 -7.10 12.91 -22.09
CA GLY A 93 -6.74 12.29 -23.36
C GLY A 93 -5.84 11.05 -23.19
N ILE A 94 -4.90 11.09 -22.23
CA ILE A 94 -4.05 9.92 -21.88
C ILE A 94 -4.92 8.81 -21.31
N GLN A 95 -5.85 9.12 -20.39
CA GLN A 95 -6.76 8.14 -19.81
C GLN A 95 -7.65 7.48 -20.88
N LEU A 96 -8.32 8.27 -21.71
CA LEU A 96 -9.28 7.77 -22.70
C LEU A 96 -8.63 6.92 -23.81
N ARG A 97 -7.47 7.37 -24.32
CA ARG A 97 -6.80 6.70 -25.43
C ARG A 97 -6.02 5.47 -25.02
N ASN A 98 -5.61 5.40 -23.76
CA ASN A 98 -4.81 4.30 -23.21
C ASN A 98 -3.64 3.89 -24.16
N SER A 99 -2.93 4.89 -24.67
CA SER A 99 -1.89 4.72 -25.69
C SER A 99 -0.56 5.32 -25.22
N PRO A 100 0.48 4.49 -24.99
CA PRO A 100 1.83 5.00 -24.73
C PRO A 100 2.36 5.92 -25.83
N GLN A 101 1.97 5.68 -27.10
CA GLN A 101 2.35 6.55 -28.21
C GLN A 101 1.73 7.94 -28.08
N TYR A 102 0.44 8.03 -27.75
CA TYR A 102 -0.21 9.33 -27.49
C TYR A 102 0.47 10.07 -26.32
N THR A 103 0.81 9.31 -25.27
CA THR A 103 1.57 9.86 -24.13
C THR A 103 2.92 10.41 -24.57
N ALA A 104 3.65 9.69 -25.44
CA ALA A 104 4.93 10.14 -26.02
C ALA A 104 4.78 11.45 -26.78
N GLU A 105 3.78 11.56 -27.66
CA GLU A 105 3.48 12.80 -28.40
C GLU A 105 3.23 13.97 -27.45
N ARG A 106 2.38 13.78 -26.41
CA ARG A 106 2.07 14.86 -25.45
C ARG A 106 3.27 15.30 -24.63
N LEU A 107 4.13 14.38 -24.22
CA LEU A 107 5.35 14.72 -23.46
C LEU A 107 6.40 15.38 -24.34
N GLN A 108 6.51 15.00 -25.62
CA GLN A 108 7.42 15.62 -26.59
C GLN A 108 6.98 17.03 -26.97
N ASP A 109 5.70 17.38 -26.79
CA ASP A 109 5.21 18.77 -26.98
C ASP A 109 5.66 19.72 -25.84
N ILE A 110 6.16 19.20 -24.71
CA ILE A 110 6.68 19.99 -23.59
C ILE A 110 8.11 20.44 -23.91
N LYS A 111 8.23 21.44 -24.76
CA LYS A 111 9.49 22.08 -25.20
C LYS A 111 9.46 23.57 -24.92
N SER A 112 10.62 24.15 -24.68
CA SER A 112 10.74 25.58 -24.50
C SER A 112 10.15 26.40 -25.68
N GLU A 113 10.29 25.90 -26.90
CA GLU A 113 9.73 26.50 -28.09
C GLU A 113 8.20 26.52 -28.08
N THR A 114 7.56 25.39 -27.76
CA THR A 114 6.08 25.29 -27.72
C THR A 114 5.47 26.01 -26.53
N LEU A 115 6.17 26.08 -25.40
CA LEU A 115 5.69 26.75 -24.17
C LEU A 115 5.96 28.26 -24.16
N ASN A 116 6.78 28.76 -25.07
CA ASN A 116 7.11 30.19 -25.17
C ASN A 116 6.10 30.99 -26.02
N GLU A 117 4.82 30.92 -25.63
CA GLU A 117 3.74 31.65 -26.34
C GLU A 117 3.95 33.15 -26.40
N ARG A 118 4.67 33.71 -25.43
CA ARG A 118 4.98 35.16 -25.38
C ARG A 118 6.24 35.54 -26.18
N GLN A 119 6.89 34.60 -26.84
CA GLN A 119 8.16 34.80 -27.54
C GLN A 119 9.21 35.51 -26.67
N LEU A 120 9.32 35.12 -25.39
CA LEU A 120 10.31 35.70 -24.48
C LEU A 120 11.72 35.39 -24.99
N ASP A 121 12.57 36.42 -25.04
CA ASP A 121 13.95 36.33 -25.52
C ASP A 121 14.94 36.96 -24.54
N ASN A 122 14.53 37.15 -23.27
CA ASN A 122 15.34 37.75 -22.25
C ASN A 122 16.34 36.76 -21.62
N ILE A 123 17.31 37.31 -20.87
CA ILE A 123 18.36 36.51 -20.20
C ILE A 123 17.75 35.47 -19.26
N LEU A 124 16.68 35.81 -18.54
CA LEU A 124 16.01 34.88 -17.59
C LEU A 124 15.46 33.68 -18.34
N TRP A 125 14.80 33.90 -19.48
CA TRP A 125 14.29 32.82 -20.33
C TRP A 125 15.43 31.91 -20.83
N LYS A 126 16.43 32.50 -21.51
CA LYS A 126 17.51 31.73 -22.14
C LYS A 126 18.38 30.98 -21.14
N ARG A 127 18.71 31.60 -19.97
CA ARG A 127 19.67 31.03 -19.04
C ARG A 127 19.05 30.07 -18.02
N TYR A 128 17.79 30.23 -17.66
CA TYR A 128 17.17 29.50 -16.55
C TYR A 128 15.93 28.71 -16.98
N LEU A 129 14.97 29.33 -17.69
CA LEU A 129 13.70 28.67 -17.99
C LEU A 129 13.81 27.68 -19.15
N CYS A 130 14.34 28.10 -20.30
CA CYS A 130 14.52 27.23 -21.44
C CYS A 130 15.30 25.94 -21.12
N PRO A 131 16.51 25.98 -20.50
CA PRO A 131 17.23 24.76 -20.15
C PRO A 131 16.48 23.87 -19.16
N SER A 132 15.73 24.46 -18.23
CA SER A 132 14.98 23.66 -17.24
C SER A 132 13.77 22.96 -17.86
N ILE A 133 13.09 23.57 -18.82
CA ILE A 133 11.98 22.98 -19.57
C ILE A 133 12.51 21.84 -20.45
N ASP A 134 13.56 22.11 -21.24
CA ASP A 134 14.08 21.15 -22.21
C ASP A 134 14.82 19.97 -21.56
N ALA A 135 15.28 20.11 -20.31
CA ALA A 135 16.02 19.07 -19.59
C ALA A 135 15.25 17.74 -19.48
N VAL A 136 13.92 17.78 -19.40
CA VAL A 136 13.09 16.56 -19.30
C VAL A 136 13.05 15.83 -20.62
N THR A 137 12.68 16.53 -21.71
CA THR A 137 12.63 15.96 -23.07
C THR A 137 14.00 15.50 -23.54
N GLN A 138 15.07 16.24 -23.24
CA GLN A 138 16.44 15.82 -23.53
C GLN A 138 16.82 14.52 -22.85
N ARG A 139 16.47 14.33 -21.57
CA ARG A 139 16.71 13.07 -20.85
C ARG A 139 15.91 11.91 -21.44
N ILE A 140 14.66 12.13 -21.81
CA ILE A 140 13.82 11.11 -22.45
C ILE A 140 14.43 10.74 -23.80
N ASN A 141 14.84 11.72 -24.62
CA ASN A 141 15.42 11.49 -25.95
C ASN A 141 16.82 10.82 -25.90
N ALA A 142 17.53 10.91 -24.78
CA ALA A 142 18.77 10.21 -24.55
C ALA A 142 18.62 8.71 -24.21
N LEU A 143 17.40 8.26 -23.96
CA LEU A 143 17.07 6.86 -23.69
C LEU A 143 17.10 6.04 -25.01
N SER A 144 17.41 4.73 -24.91
CA SER A 144 17.20 3.78 -26.00
C SER A 144 15.69 3.62 -26.33
N ALA A 145 15.36 3.05 -27.48
CA ALA A 145 13.97 2.83 -27.88
C ALA A 145 13.19 1.99 -26.82
N LEU A 146 13.79 0.94 -26.29
CA LEU A 146 13.17 0.11 -25.25
C LEU A 146 12.96 0.89 -23.94
N GLU A 147 13.97 1.68 -23.52
CA GLU A 147 13.87 2.52 -22.33
C GLU A 147 12.77 3.58 -22.48
N GLN A 148 12.60 4.14 -23.68
CA GLN A 148 11.52 5.09 -24.00
C GLN A 148 10.15 4.41 -23.95
N SER A 149 9.98 3.26 -24.61
CA SER A 149 8.73 2.48 -24.56
C SER A 149 8.35 2.17 -23.10
N TYR A 150 9.31 1.73 -22.29
CA TYR A 150 9.12 1.46 -20.87
C TYR A 150 8.68 2.72 -20.10
N PHE A 151 9.38 3.82 -20.28
CA PHE A 151 9.05 5.09 -19.63
C PHE A 151 7.63 5.56 -19.99
N TYR A 152 7.26 5.57 -21.27
CA TYR A 152 5.95 6.02 -21.72
C TYR A 152 4.82 5.09 -21.27
N ALA A 153 5.05 3.78 -21.25
CA ALA A 153 4.07 2.82 -20.78
C ALA A 153 3.75 3.04 -19.29
N LEU A 154 4.78 3.19 -18.46
CA LEU A 154 4.59 3.46 -17.04
C LEU A 154 4.00 4.85 -16.76
N TYR A 155 4.42 5.87 -17.51
CA TYR A 155 3.84 7.21 -17.37
C TYR A 155 2.34 7.20 -17.71
N ASN A 156 1.96 6.53 -18.80
CA ASN A 156 0.58 6.34 -19.20
C ASN A 156 -0.22 5.62 -18.10
N PHE A 157 0.31 4.54 -17.56
CA PHE A 157 -0.30 3.77 -16.48
C PHE A 157 -0.53 4.63 -15.23
N ILE A 158 0.50 5.34 -14.75
CA ILE A 158 0.42 6.20 -13.55
C ILE A 158 -0.62 7.31 -13.75
N THR A 159 -0.62 7.96 -14.91
CA THR A 159 -1.56 9.05 -15.21
C THR A 159 -3.00 8.55 -15.24
N LYS A 160 -3.22 7.38 -15.84
CA LYS A 160 -4.52 6.74 -15.88
C LYS A 160 -5.01 6.33 -14.48
N GLU A 161 -4.13 5.72 -13.68
CA GLU A 161 -4.43 5.33 -12.31
C GLU A 161 -4.78 6.55 -11.43
N LEU A 162 -4.00 7.64 -11.55
CA LEU A 162 -4.29 8.90 -10.87
C LEU A 162 -5.65 9.47 -11.28
N TYR A 163 -5.94 9.46 -12.58
CA TYR A 163 -7.20 10.00 -13.08
C TYR A 163 -8.40 9.15 -12.60
N THR A 164 -8.30 7.82 -12.68
CA THR A 164 -9.32 6.90 -12.17
C THR A 164 -9.56 7.10 -10.66
N SER A 165 -8.48 7.29 -9.89
CA SER A 165 -8.58 7.61 -8.45
C SER A 165 -9.38 8.90 -8.18
N LYS A 166 -9.32 9.89 -9.07
CA LYS A 166 -9.99 11.20 -8.89
C LYS A 166 -11.40 11.26 -9.47
N SER A 167 -11.64 10.61 -10.61
CA SER A 167 -12.93 10.66 -11.31
C SER A 167 -13.84 9.47 -11.00
N GLY A 168 -13.31 8.38 -10.45
CA GLY A 168 -14.00 7.10 -10.39
C GLY A 168 -13.96 6.34 -11.73
N ASP A 169 -14.26 5.06 -11.68
CA ASP A 169 -14.45 4.27 -12.89
C ASP A 169 -15.92 4.36 -13.35
N VAL A 170 -16.12 4.67 -14.61
CA VAL A 170 -17.45 4.82 -15.20
C VAL A 170 -18.11 3.45 -15.42
N GLU A 171 -17.32 2.38 -15.52
CA GLU A 171 -17.80 1.02 -15.83
C GLU A 171 -18.14 0.19 -14.58
N TYR A 172 -17.67 0.57 -13.40
CA TYR A 172 -17.92 -0.15 -12.15
C TYR A 172 -18.73 0.69 -11.15
N GLU A 173 -19.79 0.11 -10.59
CA GLU A 173 -20.68 0.72 -9.57
C GLU A 173 -19.98 1.04 -8.23
N GLY A 174 -18.65 1.11 -8.17
CA GLY A 174 -17.88 1.38 -6.96
C GLY A 174 -16.96 2.58 -7.14
N ARG A 175 -17.33 3.72 -6.55
CA ARG A 175 -16.44 4.88 -6.46
C ARG A 175 -15.35 4.58 -5.43
N ALA A 176 -14.08 4.67 -5.85
CA ALA A 176 -12.90 4.43 -5.01
C ALA A 176 -12.02 5.68 -4.91
N GLY A 177 -11.14 5.75 -3.92
CA GLY A 177 -10.18 6.83 -3.77
C GLY A 177 -10.83 8.20 -3.53
N ALA A 178 -10.22 9.26 -4.07
CA ALA A 178 -10.72 10.63 -3.93
C ALA A 178 -12.10 10.84 -4.58
N ALA A 179 -12.46 10.06 -5.60
CA ALA A 179 -13.79 10.11 -6.20
C ALA A 179 -14.89 9.71 -5.21
N ALA A 180 -14.63 8.73 -4.34
CA ALA A 180 -15.55 8.35 -3.28
C ALA A 180 -15.75 9.51 -2.29
N LEU A 181 -14.68 10.19 -1.90
CA LEU A 181 -14.74 11.35 -1.00
C LEU A 181 -15.63 12.48 -1.56
N TRP A 182 -15.51 12.77 -2.87
CA TRP A 182 -16.17 13.94 -3.49
C TRP A 182 -17.55 13.64 -4.06
N LEU A 183 -17.79 12.43 -4.56
CA LEU A 183 -18.95 12.10 -5.40
C LEU A 183 -19.89 11.07 -4.79
N ALA A 184 -19.43 10.24 -3.82
CA ALA A 184 -20.28 9.25 -3.21
C ALA A 184 -21.32 9.88 -2.29
N THR A 185 -22.53 9.32 -2.28
CA THR A 185 -23.61 9.72 -1.39
C THR A 185 -23.33 9.30 0.06
N LEU A 186 -24.02 9.92 1.01
CA LEU A 186 -23.91 9.54 2.42
C LEU A 186 -24.25 8.05 2.65
N ALA A 187 -25.26 7.54 1.96
CA ALA A 187 -25.66 6.14 2.06
C ALA A 187 -24.56 5.19 1.59
N GLU A 188 -23.95 5.47 0.43
CA GLU A 188 -22.81 4.68 -0.10
C GLU A 188 -21.60 4.72 0.84
N LYS A 189 -21.24 5.91 1.36
CA LYS A 189 -20.13 6.08 2.32
C LYS A 189 -20.39 5.34 3.62
N SER A 190 -21.63 5.40 4.14
CA SER A 190 -22.02 4.72 5.36
C SER A 190 -22.01 3.20 5.19
N GLU A 191 -22.54 2.67 4.08
CA GLU A 191 -22.53 1.23 3.76
C GLU A 191 -21.11 0.67 3.67
N ASN A 192 -20.18 1.47 3.14
CA ASN A 192 -18.77 1.07 3.02
C ASN A 192 -17.94 1.36 4.28
N GLY A 193 -18.51 2.06 5.30
CA GLY A 193 -17.80 2.47 6.50
C GLY A 193 -16.76 3.56 6.28
N GLU A 194 -16.88 4.33 5.19
CA GLU A 194 -15.91 5.38 4.78
C GLU A 194 -16.18 6.74 5.43
N ILE A 195 -17.25 6.85 6.22
CA ILE A 195 -17.64 8.05 6.96
C ILE A 195 -18.05 7.72 8.39
N LEU A 196 -17.60 8.53 9.35
CA LEU A 196 -18.19 8.67 10.67
C LEU A 196 -18.84 10.03 10.75
N TYR A 197 -20.10 10.10 11.11
CA TYR A 197 -20.86 11.35 11.22
C TYR A 197 -21.65 11.42 12.52
N ASP A 198 -22.32 12.54 12.76
CA ASP A 198 -22.98 12.87 14.02
C ASP A 198 -22.02 12.83 15.22
N LEU A 199 -20.79 13.32 14.99
CA LEU A 199 -19.78 13.45 16.02
C LEU A 199 -19.91 14.82 16.71
N VAL A 200 -19.67 14.88 18.01
CA VAL A 200 -19.68 16.12 18.81
C VAL A 200 -18.34 16.27 19.50
N ILE A 201 -17.74 17.47 19.43
CA ILE A 201 -16.45 17.75 20.10
C ILE A 201 -16.67 17.78 21.62
N ARG A 202 -15.99 16.88 22.33
CA ARG A 202 -15.95 16.85 23.82
C ARG A 202 -14.77 17.63 24.38
N GLN A 203 -13.62 17.56 23.70
CA GLN A 203 -12.42 18.30 24.10
C GLN A 203 -11.83 18.97 22.86
N ASN A 204 -11.55 20.27 22.98
CA ASN A 204 -10.96 21.05 21.90
C ASN A 204 -9.62 21.62 22.34
N HIS A 205 -8.54 20.94 21.92
CA HIS A 205 -7.15 21.36 22.10
C HIS A 205 -6.50 21.73 20.76
N ALA A 206 -7.29 22.21 19.80
CA ALA A 206 -6.83 22.58 18.47
C ALA A 206 -5.80 23.71 18.45
N ALA A 207 -5.78 24.54 19.51
CA ALA A 207 -4.83 25.65 19.66
C ALA A 207 -3.46 25.24 20.24
N ASP A 208 -3.28 24.00 20.68
CA ASP A 208 -1.99 23.53 21.18
C ASP A 208 -0.93 23.58 20.05
N ILE A 209 0.20 24.26 20.34
CA ILE A 209 1.26 24.49 19.35
C ILE A 209 2.04 23.22 19.06
N HIS A 210 2.18 22.33 20.04
CA HIS A 210 2.99 21.11 19.91
C HIS A 210 2.17 19.91 19.47
N LYS A 211 0.97 19.76 20.05
CA LYS A 211 0.13 18.59 19.83
C LYS A 211 -1.35 19.00 19.71
N PRO A 212 -1.76 19.64 18.61
CA PRO A 212 -3.17 20.01 18.43
C PRO A 212 -4.03 18.77 18.25
N TYR A 213 -5.06 18.60 19.09
CA TYR A 213 -5.97 17.45 19.00
C TYR A 213 -7.40 17.81 19.39
N LEU A 214 -8.32 16.94 18.97
CA LEU A 214 -9.74 16.98 19.28
C LEU A 214 -10.17 15.60 19.78
N VAL A 215 -11.04 15.57 20.80
CA VAL A 215 -11.76 14.36 21.17
C VAL A 215 -13.22 14.54 20.82
N LEU A 216 -13.76 13.67 19.94
CA LEU A 216 -15.15 13.71 19.50
C LEU A 216 -15.89 12.47 20.01
N GLU A 217 -17.09 12.67 20.50
CA GLU A 217 -18.02 11.62 20.93
C GLU A 217 -18.93 11.21 19.78
N ARG A 218 -19.22 9.93 19.67
CA ARG A 218 -20.21 9.34 18.76
C ARG A 218 -21.57 9.40 19.41
N VAL A 219 -22.49 10.19 18.84
CA VAL A 219 -23.83 10.36 19.40
C VAL A 219 -24.68 9.09 19.25
N HIS A 220 -24.44 8.31 18.20
CA HIS A 220 -25.14 7.05 17.90
C HIS A 220 -24.12 5.92 17.66
N PRO A 221 -23.58 5.30 18.74
CA PRO A 221 -22.60 4.21 18.59
C PRO A 221 -23.17 2.92 17.99
N ASP A 222 -24.50 2.75 18.04
CA ASP A 222 -25.22 1.52 17.62
C ASP A 222 -25.62 1.51 16.13
N ALA A 223 -25.13 2.43 15.32
CA ALA A 223 -25.40 2.39 13.89
C ALA A 223 -24.90 1.07 13.29
N ASP A 224 -25.73 0.42 12.47
CA ASP A 224 -25.50 -0.92 11.87
C ASP A 224 -24.24 -1.04 10.99
N THR A 225 -23.44 0.02 10.90
CA THR A 225 -22.24 0.08 10.08
C THR A 225 -20.98 0.29 10.94
N LEU A 226 -20.01 -0.63 10.81
CA LEU A 226 -18.70 -0.47 11.42
C LEU A 226 -17.85 0.48 10.59
N PRO A 227 -17.32 1.55 11.20
CA PRO A 227 -16.44 2.46 10.50
C PRO A 227 -15.13 1.76 10.11
N ASN A 228 -14.62 2.13 8.93
CA ASN A 228 -13.36 1.59 8.40
C ASN A 228 -12.14 2.41 8.85
N PHE A 229 -12.18 2.98 10.05
CA PHE A 229 -11.13 3.85 10.56
C PHE A 229 -10.25 3.16 11.58
N ARG A 230 -8.98 3.56 11.63
CA ARG A 230 -7.95 3.04 12.55
C ARG A 230 -7.04 4.14 13.07
N GLN A 231 -6.34 3.81 14.14
CA GLN A 231 -5.19 4.61 14.59
C GLN A 231 -4.18 4.79 13.44
N GLY A 232 -3.74 6.02 13.25
CA GLY A 232 -2.80 6.42 12.21
C GLY A 232 -3.43 6.83 10.87
N ASP A 233 -4.70 6.50 10.62
CA ASP A 233 -5.38 6.86 9.37
C ASP A 233 -5.42 8.38 9.17
N ALA A 234 -5.13 8.79 7.95
CA ALA A 234 -5.25 10.17 7.52
C ALA A 234 -6.71 10.50 7.25
N ILE A 235 -7.22 11.57 7.84
CA ILE A 235 -8.63 11.97 7.74
C ILE A 235 -8.82 13.44 7.43
N VAL A 236 -10.00 13.76 6.92
CA VAL A 236 -10.57 15.09 6.86
C VAL A 236 -11.74 15.17 7.83
N LEU A 237 -11.76 16.24 8.63
CA LEU A 237 -12.83 16.61 9.55
C LEU A 237 -13.56 17.83 9.00
N TYR A 238 -14.86 17.84 9.02
CA TYR A 238 -15.69 19.00 8.63
C TYR A 238 -17.00 19.07 9.42
N GLU A 239 -17.53 20.29 9.53
CA GLU A 239 -18.80 20.55 10.18
C GLU A 239 -19.95 20.01 9.32
N ARG A 240 -20.86 19.20 9.92
CA ARG A 240 -21.99 18.56 9.24
C ARG A 240 -23.25 18.65 10.10
N ASN A 241 -23.97 19.76 9.97
CA ASN A 241 -25.20 20.02 10.72
C ASN A 241 -26.48 19.65 9.93
N VAL A 242 -26.39 19.64 8.59
CA VAL A 242 -27.50 19.27 7.68
C VAL A 242 -27.02 18.21 6.67
N ASN A 243 -27.97 17.55 6.01
CA ASN A 243 -27.66 16.44 5.11
C ASN A 243 -26.85 16.84 3.87
N GLU A 244 -26.98 18.07 3.42
CA GLU A 244 -26.26 18.63 2.26
C GLU A 244 -24.81 18.97 2.57
N ASP A 245 -24.44 19.04 3.84
CA ASP A 245 -23.07 19.36 4.27
C ASP A 245 -22.12 18.21 3.94
N ASN A 246 -21.02 18.52 3.25
CA ASN A 246 -20.01 17.57 2.80
C ASN A 246 -18.65 18.25 2.60
N VAL A 247 -17.62 17.47 2.25
CA VAL A 247 -16.24 17.96 2.07
C VAL A 247 -16.06 18.99 0.97
N THR A 248 -17.02 19.12 0.03
CA THR A 248 -16.92 20.07 -1.09
C THR A 248 -17.49 21.45 -0.79
N ASN A 249 -18.33 21.58 0.25
CA ASN A 249 -18.99 22.83 0.59
C ASN A 249 -18.70 23.34 2.02
N LYS A 250 -17.89 22.62 2.79
CA LYS A 250 -17.47 23.00 4.16
C LYS A 250 -15.97 23.19 4.27
N MET A 251 -15.56 23.93 5.31
CA MET A 251 -14.15 24.01 5.69
C MET A 251 -13.68 22.65 6.23
N VAL A 252 -12.57 22.14 5.69
CA VAL A 252 -12.01 20.86 6.09
C VAL A 252 -10.74 21.05 6.93
N PHE A 253 -10.61 20.23 7.97
CA PHE A 253 -9.44 20.16 8.84
C PHE A 253 -8.79 18.79 8.63
N LYS A 254 -7.51 18.79 8.27
CA LYS A 254 -6.76 17.54 8.07
C LYS A 254 -6.14 17.07 9.37
N GLY A 255 -6.23 15.77 9.61
CA GLY A 255 -5.69 15.14 10.81
C GLY A 255 -5.34 13.68 10.60
N ASN A 256 -4.92 13.05 11.70
CA ASN A 256 -4.74 11.61 11.79
C ASN A 256 -5.46 11.10 13.03
N ILE A 257 -6.03 9.91 12.95
CA ILE A 257 -6.67 9.28 14.11
C ILE A 257 -5.58 8.88 15.11
N GLU A 258 -5.66 9.38 16.33
CA GLU A 258 -4.77 9.00 17.42
C GLU A 258 -5.29 7.76 18.15
N TYR A 259 -6.58 7.68 18.42
CA TYR A 259 -7.28 6.47 18.84
C TYR A 259 -8.75 6.52 18.40
N ILE A 260 -9.39 5.37 18.36
CA ILE A 260 -10.82 5.21 18.07
C ILE A 260 -11.38 4.09 18.95
N SER A 261 -12.53 4.37 19.56
CA SER A 261 -13.31 3.41 20.35
C SER A 261 -14.75 3.34 19.83
N ASP A 262 -15.57 2.54 20.49
CA ASP A 262 -17.00 2.50 20.17
C ASP A 262 -17.72 3.81 20.51
N CYS A 263 -17.24 4.56 21.50
CA CYS A 263 -17.87 5.77 22.01
C CYS A 263 -17.24 7.07 21.49
N ASP A 264 -15.94 7.08 21.24
CA ASP A 264 -15.20 8.30 20.92
C ASP A 264 -14.08 8.09 19.89
N VAL A 265 -13.62 9.20 19.31
CA VAL A 265 -12.47 9.24 18.42
C VAL A 265 -11.59 10.45 18.76
N CYS A 266 -10.29 10.23 18.90
CA CYS A 266 -9.31 11.30 19.05
C CYS A 266 -8.60 11.56 17.72
N ILE A 267 -8.58 12.82 17.30
CA ILE A 267 -7.96 13.27 16.06
C ILE A 267 -6.82 14.22 16.39
N ARG A 268 -5.60 13.88 15.97
CA ARG A 268 -4.45 14.79 15.98
C ARG A 268 -4.50 15.62 14.70
N LEU A 269 -4.70 16.92 14.83
CA LEU A 269 -4.71 17.85 13.70
C LEU A 269 -3.31 18.03 13.12
N ARG A 270 -3.20 18.20 11.80
CA ARG A 270 -1.90 18.48 11.14
C ARG A 270 -1.44 19.92 11.28
N ALA A 271 -2.37 20.82 11.58
CA ALA A 271 -2.08 22.24 11.78
C ALA A 271 -2.82 22.76 13.01
N THR A 272 -2.12 23.56 13.81
CA THR A 272 -2.67 24.26 14.98
C THR A 272 -3.73 25.25 14.53
N GLN A 273 -4.88 25.27 15.22
CA GLN A 273 -5.97 26.23 14.99
C GLN A 273 -6.01 27.22 16.13
N GLN A 274 -5.32 28.35 15.98
CA GLN A 274 -5.27 29.41 17.01
C GLN A 274 -6.65 29.99 17.33
N ASN A 275 -7.53 30.06 16.33
CA ASN A 275 -8.91 30.45 16.53
C ASN A 275 -9.80 29.20 16.70
N ILE A 276 -10.00 28.80 17.96
CA ILE A 276 -10.83 27.63 18.30
C ILE A 276 -12.31 27.80 17.91
N SER A 277 -12.79 29.05 17.66
CA SER A 277 -14.17 29.28 17.23
C SER A 277 -14.48 28.73 15.83
N VAL A 278 -13.48 28.36 15.04
CA VAL A 278 -13.70 27.67 13.75
C VAL A 278 -14.10 26.22 13.91
N LEU A 279 -13.97 25.67 15.14
CA LEU A 279 -14.34 24.34 15.55
C LEU A 279 -15.28 24.41 16.78
N PRO A 280 -16.51 24.89 16.61
CA PRO A 280 -17.46 25.08 17.73
C PRO A 280 -17.88 23.71 18.33
N MET A 281 -17.99 23.67 19.66
CA MET A 281 -18.33 22.44 20.39
C MET A 281 -19.82 22.07 20.30
N ASP A 282 -20.67 23.01 19.89
CA ASP A 282 -22.12 22.85 19.75
C ASP A 282 -22.55 22.38 18.34
N SER A 283 -21.62 22.22 17.42
CA SER A 283 -21.85 21.70 16.08
C SER A 283 -21.65 20.19 15.99
N ARG A 284 -22.24 19.60 14.95
CA ARG A 284 -21.97 18.21 14.57
C ARG A 284 -20.90 18.14 13.50
N TYR A 285 -20.16 17.05 13.51
CA TYR A 285 -19.03 16.83 12.63
C TYR A 285 -19.11 15.47 11.92
N ALA A 286 -18.39 15.40 10.81
CA ALA A 286 -18.10 14.15 10.13
C ALA A 286 -16.59 14.02 9.86
N ILE A 287 -16.11 12.79 9.85
CA ILE A 287 -14.75 12.44 9.40
C ILE A 287 -14.83 11.45 8.25
N GLU A 288 -13.95 11.65 7.27
CA GLU A 288 -13.76 10.77 6.11
C GLU A 288 -12.27 10.57 5.86
N HIS A 289 -11.90 9.52 5.10
CA HIS A 289 -10.50 9.30 4.74
C HIS A 289 -9.94 10.43 3.87
N ASP A 290 -8.72 10.90 4.19
CA ASP A 290 -7.97 11.84 3.35
C ASP A 290 -7.16 11.07 2.30
N TYR A 291 -7.68 10.96 1.09
CA TYR A 291 -6.99 10.32 -0.03
C TYR A 291 -5.91 11.24 -0.58
N MET A 292 -4.66 10.98 -0.18
CA MET A 292 -3.52 11.79 -0.60
C MET A 292 -2.90 11.29 -1.90
N ASP A 293 -2.52 12.21 -2.78
CA ASP A 293 -1.79 11.91 -4.04
C ASP A 293 -0.31 11.50 -3.81
N THR A 294 0.09 11.18 -2.59
CA THR A 294 1.50 10.90 -2.25
C THR A 294 2.05 9.68 -2.95
N SER A 295 1.23 8.64 -3.17
CA SER A 295 1.67 7.44 -3.87
C SER A 295 1.91 7.71 -5.36
N PHE A 296 1.06 8.50 -6.01
CA PHE A 296 1.25 8.92 -7.42
C PHE A 296 2.47 9.80 -7.58
N ARG A 297 2.66 10.75 -6.67
CA ARG A 297 3.87 11.58 -6.64
C ARG A 297 5.13 10.73 -6.49
N SER A 298 5.11 9.71 -5.66
CA SER A 298 6.20 8.75 -5.49
C SER A 298 6.49 8.00 -6.80
N MET A 299 5.45 7.56 -7.53
CA MET A 299 5.61 6.86 -8.80
C MET A 299 6.18 7.76 -9.91
N TYR A 300 5.71 9.00 -10.05
CA TYR A 300 6.31 9.98 -10.98
C TYR A 300 7.76 10.32 -10.61
N SER A 301 8.07 10.43 -9.31
CA SER A 301 9.45 10.61 -8.84
C SER A 301 10.31 9.41 -9.18
N GLY A 302 9.74 8.21 -9.15
CA GLY A 302 10.39 6.97 -9.59
C GLY A 302 10.78 7.02 -11.07
N LEU A 303 9.87 7.46 -11.94
CA LEU A 303 10.18 7.66 -13.36
C LEU A 303 11.26 8.73 -13.57
N SER A 304 11.23 9.82 -12.80
CA SER A 304 12.28 10.84 -12.86
C SER A 304 13.65 10.30 -12.42
N ALA A 305 13.67 9.44 -11.40
CA ALA A 305 14.88 8.75 -10.96
C ALA A 305 15.41 7.81 -12.05
N PHE A 306 14.53 7.08 -12.73
CA PHE A 306 14.89 6.22 -13.86
C PHE A 306 15.58 7.01 -15.00
N LEU A 307 15.03 8.18 -15.40
CA LEU A 307 15.67 9.07 -16.37
C LEU A 307 17.10 9.48 -15.97
N SER A 308 17.37 9.55 -14.69
CA SER A 308 18.64 10.02 -14.14
C SER A 308 19.58 8.87 -13.72
N ALA A 309 19.12 7.62 -13.76
CA ALA A 309 19.87 6.44 -13.38
C ALA A 309 21.09 6.20 -14.28
N THR A 310 22.06 5.43 -13.78
CA THR A 310 23.17 4.98 -14.61
C THR A 310 22.68 4.05 -15.71
N LYS A 311 23.34 4.06 -16.86
CA LYS A 311 22.99 3.15 -17.99
C LYS A 311 23.02 1.70 -17.54
N ASP A 312 24.07 1.32 -16.78
CA ASP A 312 24.21 -0.02 -16.20
C ASP A 312 23.01 -0.45 -15.33
N ARG A 313 22.52 0.46 -14.47
CA ARG A 313 21.32 0.17 -13.65
C ARG A 313 20.07 0.02 -14.49
N ARG A 314 19.88 0.85 -15.52
CA ARG A 314 18.74 0.71 -16.44
C ARG A 314 18.81 -0.59 -17.23
N ASP A 315 19.98 -0.94 -17.74
CA ASP A 315 20.19 -2.20 -18.47
C ASP A 315 19.91 -3.41 -17.59
N LEU A 316 20.35 -3.40 -16.34
CA LEU A 316 20.05 -4.45 -15.36
C LEU A 316 18.54 -4.57 -15.12
N LEU A 317 17.87 -3.45 -14.81
CA LEU A 317 16.44 -3.45 -14.52
C LEU A 317 15.62 -3.89 -15.74
N LEU A 318 16.01 -3.54 -16.97
CA LEU A 318 15.32 -3.91 -18.20
C LEU A 318 15.85 -5.21 -18.83
N ASN A 319 16.61 -6.02 -18.09
CA ASN A 319 17.17 -7.29 -18.58
C ASN A 319 17.95 -7.17 -19.90
N GLN A 320 18.59 -6.01 -20.12
CA GLN A 320 19.53 -5.79 -21.23
C GLN A 320 20.95 -6.20 -20.82
N ARG A 321 21.19 -6.47 -19.57
CA ARG A 321 22.38 -7.02 -18.95
C ARG A 321 21.98 -8.11 -17.97
N GLU A 322 22.70 -9.23 -18.00
CA GLU A 322 22.55 -10.29 -17.02
C GLU A 322 23.06 -9.84 -15.62
N PRO A 323 22.42 -10.32 -14.54
CA PRO A 323 22.92 -10.08 -13.18
C PRO A 323 24.23 -10.81 -12.93
N GLU A 324 25.16 -10.15 -12.24
CA GLU A 324 26.47 -10.70 -11.87
C GLU A 324 26.47 -11.41 -10.51
N PHE A 325 27.32 -12.43 -10.38
CA PHE A 325 27.49 -13.22 -9.17
C PHE A 325 28.95 -13.46 -8.88
N ASP A 326 29.29 -13.58 -7.59
CA ASP A 326 30.59 -13.98 -7.13
C ASP A 326 30.70 -15.51 -7.09
N SER A 327 31.54 -16.07 -7.94
CA SER A 327 31.79 -17.53 -8.04
C SER A 327 32.51 -18.13 -6.82
N ALA A 328 33.10 -17.30 -5.96
CA ALA A 328 33.72 -17.77 -4.74
C ALA A 328 32.77 -18.49 -3.78
N PHE A 329 31.47 -18.18 -3.89
CA PHE A 329 30.44 -18.80 -3.08
C PHE A 329 29.91 -20.12 -3.65
N ASP A 330 30.18 -20.48 -4.92
CA ASP A 330 29.58 -21.64 -5.60
C ASP A 330 29.82 -22.95 -4.85
N GLY A 331 31.02 -23.17 -4.34
CA GLY A 331 31.36 -24.37 -3.54
C GLY A 331 30.56 -24.44 -2.23
N ALA A 332 30.40 -23.31 -1.53
CA ALA A 332 29.65 -23.25 -0.28
C ALA A 332 28.15 -23.41 -0.52
N ILE A 333 27.61 -22.82 -1.60
CA ILE A 333 26.20 -22.96 -2.00
C ILE A 333 25.90 -24.42 -2.31
N ALA A 334 26.76 -25.10 -3.07
CA ALA A 334 26.59 -26.53 -3.43
C ALA A 334 26.67 -27.47 -2.22
N ALA A 335 27.48 -27.13 -1.22
CA ALA A 335 27.64 -27.92 0.00
C ALA A 335 26.56 -27.64 1.05
N ALA A 336 25.73 -26.57 0.91
CA ALA A 336 24.74 -26.19 1.88
C ALA A 336 23.56 -27.15 1.91
N THR A 337 23.35 -27.84 3.03
CA THR A 337 22.23 -28.76 3.28
C THR A 337 20.99 -28.08 3.85
N ASP A 338 21.18 -26.92 4.54
CA ASP A 338 20.09 -26.12 5.08
C ASP A 338 19.67 -25.06 4.06
N ASP A 339 18.34 -24.99 3.79
CA ASP A 339 17.78 -24.04 2.82
C ASP A 339 18.07 -22.58 3.16
N PHE A 340 18.06 -22.22 4.46
CA PHE A 340 18.28 -20.84 4.88
C PHE A 340 19.76 -20.44 4.73
N VAL A 341 20.69 -21.38 4.97
CA VAL A 341 22.12 -21.18 4.73
C VAL A 341 22.36 -21.00 3.23
N ARG A 342 21.82 -21.90 2.39
CA ARG A 342 21.94 -21.82 0.93
C ARG A 342 21.43 -20.49 0.38
N ILE A 343 20.22 -20.05 0.82
CA ILE A 343 19.59 -18.79 0.41
C ILE A 343 20.45 -17.60 0.84
N THR A 344 20.98 -17.60 2.06
CA THR A 344 21.87 -16.55 2.56
C THR A 344 23.13 -16.45 1.72
N LEU A 345 23.77 -17.57 1.41
CA LEU A 345 24.97 -17.61 0.55
C LEU A 345 24.68 -17.11 -0.88
N LYS A 346 23.52 -17.47 -1.46
CA LYS A 346 23.11 -16.94 -2.77
C LYS A 346 22.90 -15.42 -2.73
N ALA A 347 22.27 -14.89 -1.67
CA ALA A 347 22.08 -13.45 -1.49
C ALA A 347 23.43 -12.72 -1.32
N GLN A 348 24.42 -13.33 -0.63
CA GLN A 348 25.78 -12.80 -0.53
C GLN A 348 26.51 -12.83 -1.89
N ALA A 349 26.42 -13.95 -2.62
CA ALA A 349 27.03 -14.13 -3.93
C ALA A 349 26.50 -13.17 -4.99
N ALA A 350 25.22 -12.77 -4.91
CA ALA A 350 24.62 -11.82 -5.84
C ALA A 350 25.30 -10.44 -5.72
N LYS A 351 25.77 -9.89 -6.85
CA LYS A 351 26.35 -8.54 -6.93
C LYS A 351 25.28 -7.49 -7.27
N ASP A 352 24.25 -7.88 -7.99
CA ASP A 352 23.19 -6.99 -8.48
C ASP A 352 21.86 -7.20 -7.74
N TYR A 353 21.25 -8.38 -7.91
CA TYR A 353 20.01 -8.70 -7.20
C TYR A 353 19.84 -10.21 -6.95
N PHE A 354 18.98 -10.50 -5.98
CA PHE A 354 18.53 -11.85 -5.66
C PHE A 354 17.02 -11.85 -5.39
N LEU A 355 16.32 -12.88 -5.88
CA LEU A 355 14.88 -13.07 -5.68
C LEU A 355 14.64 -14.25 -4.75
N LEU A 356 13.80 -14.07 -3.73
CA LEU A 356 13.39 -15.14 -2.83
C LEU A 356 11.87 -15.31 -2.86
N ILE A 357 11.42 -16.47 -3.35
CA ILE A 357 10.01 -16.86 -3.23
C ILE A 357 9.81 -17.47 -1.84
N GLY A 358 8.94 -16.88 -1.06
CA GLY A 358 8.60 -17.36 0.28
C GLY A 358 7.11 -17.62 0.45
N PRO A 359 6.61 -18.82 0.16
CA PRO A 359 5.23 -19.19 0.43
C PRO A 359 4.82 -19.00 1.90
N PRO A 360 3.51 -19.07 2.22
CA PRO A 360 3.03 -18.88 3.59
C PRO A 360 3.65 -19.84 4.58
N GLY A 361 4.09 -19.30 5.74
CA GLY A 361 4.59 -20.13 6.85
C GLY A 361 5.98 -20.72 6.65
N THR A 362 6.72 -20.32 5.60
CA THR A 362 8.05 -20.86 5.30
C THR A 362 9.20 -20.13 6.02
N GLY A 363 8.91 -19.12 6.84
CA GLY A 363 9.93 -18.42 7.61
C GLY A 363 10.67 -17.32 6.84
N LYS A 364 10.01 -16.67 5.86
CA LYS A 364 10.58 -15.55 5.09
C LYS A 364 11.28 -14.51 5.97
N THR A 365 10.52 -13.87 6.85
CA THR A 365 11.00 -12.77 7.69
C THR A 365 11.77 -13.28 8.89
N SER A 366 11.24 -14.28 9.61
CA SER A 366 11.79 -14.76 10.88
C SER A 366 13.12 -15.54 10.76
N ARG A 367 13.39 -16.16 9.61
CA ARG A 367 14.57 -17.00 9.39
C ARG A 367 15.40 -16.55 8.18
N ALA A 368 14.82 -16.46 6.97
CA ALA A 368 15.58 -16.14 5.77
C ALA A 368 16.07 -14.69 5.80
N LEU A 369 15.18 -13.70 6.01
CA LEU A 369 15.56 -12.28 6.12
C LEU A 369 16.53 -12.07 7.28
N ARG A 370 16.25 -12.67 8.45
CA ARG A 370 17.16 -12.62 9.61
C ARG A 370 18.55 -13.11 9.27
N GLY A 371 18.68 -14.29 8.66
CA GLY A 371 19.97 -14.87 8.28
C GLY A 371 20.75 -13.97 7.32
N MET A 372 20.08 -13.38 6.31
CA MET A 372 20.70 -12.42 5.39
C MET A 372 21.16 -11.15 6.12
N VAL A 373 20.33 -10.58 7.01
CA VAL A 373 20.69 -9.39 7.80
C VAL A 373 21.92 -9.68 8.66
N GLU A 374 21.93 -10.80 9.40
CA GLU A 374 23.08 -11.18 10.23
C GLU A 374 24.36 -11.39 9.41
N ALA A 375 24.26 -11.99 8.22
CA ALA A 375 25.39 -12.21 7.33
C ALA A 375 25.96 -10.87 6.82
N PHE A 376 25.13 -10.00 6.25
CA PHE A 376 25.57 -8.69 5.75
C PHE A 376 26.08 -7.78 6.88
N TYR A 377 25.45 -7.83 8.05
CA TYR A 377 25.91 -7.05 9.21
C TYR A 377 27.32 -7.48 9.68
N ARG A 378 27.60 -8.81 9.67
CA ARG A 378 28.96 -9.34 9.97
C ARG A 378 29.99 -8.93 8.93
N GLU A 379 29.60 -8.80 7.66
CA GLU A 379 30.46 -8.27 6.58
C GLU A 379 30.70 -6.76 6.67
N GLY A 380 30.10 -6.07 7.62
CA GLY A 380 30.23 -4.62 7.76
C GLY A 380 29.40 -3.80 6.78
N LYS A 381 28.38 -4.40 6.13
CA LYS A 381 27.55 -3.75 5.11
C LYS A 381 26.55 -2.76 5.70
N GLU A 382 26.25 -1.74 4.91
CA GLU A 382 25.17 -0.79 5.12
C GLU A 382 23.87 -1.38 4.56
N ILE A 383 22.86 -1.56 5.42
CA ILE A 383 21.65 -2.34 5.12
C ILE A 383 20.42 -1.46 5.15
N LEU A 384 19.60 -1.51 4.11
CA LEU A 384 18.29 -0.89 4.04
C LEU A 384 17.20 -1.98 4.04
N LEU A 385 16.34 -1.99 5.05
CA LEU A 385 15.23 -2.92 5.17
C LEU A 385 13.92 -2.23 4.81
N LEU A 386 13.21 -2.76 3.86
CA LEU A 386 11.98 -2.16 3.33
C LEU A 386 10.84 -3.15 3.32
N SER A 387 9.62 -2.64 3.52
CA SER A 387 8.40 -3.39 3.24
C SER A 387 7.28 -2.48 2.74
N TYR A 388 6.15 -3.08 2.33
CA TYR A 388 5.00 -2.35 1.83
C TYR A 388 4.20 -1.65 2.94
N THR A 389 3.97 -2.32 4.08
CA THR A 389 3.12 -1.82 5.18
C THR A 389 3.91 -1.56 6.46
N ASN A 390 3.41 -0.63 7.29
CA ASN A 390 3.99 -0.36 8.62
C ASN A 390 3.98 -1.61 9.52
N ARG A 391 2.93 -2.44 9.44
CA ARG A 391 2.85 -3.68 10.18
C ARG A 391 3.99 -4.66 9.81
N ALA A 392 4.29 -4.79 8.52
CA ALA A 392 5.41 -5.64 8.08
C ALA A 392 6.76 -5.05 8.53
N VAL A 393 6.87 -3.71 8.58
CA VAL A 393 8.04 -3.03 9.17
C VAL A 393 8.15 -3.31 10.67
N ASP A 394 7.04 -3.35 11.42
CA ASP A 394 7.04 -3.72 12.85
C ASP A 394 7.51 -5.18 13.06
N GLU A 395 7.08 -6.11 12.20
CA GLU A 395 7.59 -7.49 12.24
C GLU A 395 9.11 -7.57 11.94
N ILE A 396 9.62 -6.71 11.03
CA ILE A 396 11.07 -6.57 10.78
C ILE A 396 11.75 -6.02 12.04
N CYS A 397 11.21 -4.99 12.68
CA CYS A 397 11.77 -4.43 13.92
C CYS A 397 11.80 -5.50 15.04
N LYS A 398 10.74 -6.28 15.19
CA LYS A 398 10.67 -7.42 16.11
C LYS A 398 11.76 -8.46 15.84
N MET A 399 12.01 -8.76 14.57
CA MET A 399 13.07 -9.68 14.18
C MET A 399 14.44 -9.08 14.54
N LEU A 400 14.69 -7.78 14.30
CA LEU A 400 15.96 -7.12 14.62
C LEU A 400 16.24 -7.08 16.11
N THR A 401 15.26 -6.78 16.95
CA THR A 401 15.39 -6.77 18.42
C THR A 401 15.68 -8.16 19.00
N ALA A 402 15.38 -9.22 18.26
CA ALA A 402 15.67 -10.61 18.66
C ALA A 402 17.05 -11.12 18.21
N ILE A 403 17.86 -10.30 17.50
CA ILE A 403 19.22 -10.69 17.09
C ILE A 403 20.19 -10.52 18.26
N THR A 404 21.05 -11.51 18.47
CA THR A 404 22.09 -11.50 19.52
C THR A 404 23.44 -11.73 18.88
N PRO A 405 24.46 -10.87 19.15
CA PRO A 405 24.41 -9.63 19.93
C PRO A 405 23.50 -8.58 19.29
N GLU A 406 23.02 -7.63 20.10
CA GLU A 406 22.08 -6.58 19.70
C GLU A 406 22.62 -5.75 18.51
N VAL A 407 21.75 -5.50 17.54
CA VAL A 407 22.06 -4.66 16.38
C VAL A 407 21.35 -3.31 16.52
N ASN A 408 22.06 -2.23 16.23
CA ASN A 408 21.49 -0.89 16.21
C ASN A 408 20.81 -0.64 14.86
N PHE A 409 19.59 -0.12 14.91
CA PHE A 409 18.86 0.27 13.71
C PHE A 409 18.08 1.58 13.91
N ILE A 410 17.80 2.27 12.81
CA ILE A 410 16.94 3.45 12.77
C ILE A 410 15.68 3.12 11.98
N ARG A 411 14.52 3.38 12.58
CA ARG A 411 13.22 3.28 11.92
C ARG A 411 12.82 4.63 11.32
N ILE A 412 12.52 4.62 10.02
CA ILE A 412 11.97 5.77 9.30
C ILE A 412 10.46 5.60 9.21
N GLY A 413 9.71 6.45 9.88
CA GLY A 413 8.24 6.33 9.94
C GLY A 413 7.60 7.44 10.76
N ASN A 414 6.31 7.26 11.08
CA ASN A 414 5.53 8.14 11.93
C ASN A 414 5.17 7.42 13.23
N GLU A 415 5.17 8.14 14.34
CA GLU A 415 4.85 7.61 15.67
C GLU A 415 3.48 6.91 15.72
N LEU A 416 2.44 7.49 15.07
CA LEU A 416 1.07 6.95 15.07
C LEU A 416 0.92 5.63 14.30
N SER A 417 1.82 5.37 13.34
CA SER A 417 1.83 4.15 12.53
C SER A 417 2.90 3.15 12.95
N CYS A 418 3.49 3.33 14.14
CA CYS A 418 4.55 2.53 14.72
C CYS A 418 4.05 1.89 16.01
N GLU A 419 4.27 0.57 16.21
CA GLU A 419 4.03 -0.06 17.50
C GLU A 419 4.86 0.61 18.60
N GLU A 420 4.28 0.74 19.78
CA GLU A 420 4.87 1.46 20.92
C GLU A 420 6.27 0.95 21.26
N ALA A 421 6.47 -0.35 21.22
CA ALA A 421 7.75 -1.01 21.50
C ALA A 421 8.90 -0.54 20.58
N TYR A 422 8.60 -0.05 19.37
CA TYR A 422 9.61 0.36 18.38
C TYR A 422 9.72 1.88 18.19
N ARG A 423 8.92 2.68 18.91
CA ARG A 423 9.02 4.16 18.90
C ARG A 423 10.40 4.70 19.29
N PRO A 424 11.13 4.11 20.25
CA PRO A 424 12.49 4.57 20.58
C PRO A 424 13.48 4.53 19.40
N TYR A 425 13.24 3.68 18.40
CA TYR A 425 14.08 3.55 17.20
C TYR A 425 13.68 4.52 16.07
N LEU A 426 12.60 5.29 16.20
CA LEU A 426 12.23 6.31 15.23
C LEU A 426 13.34 7.34 15.09
N ILE A 427 13.60 7.77 13.85
CA ILE A 427 14.67 8.72 13.53
C ILE A 427 14.58 10.00 14.36
N GLU A 428 13.38 10.50 14.59
CA GLU A 428 13.12 11.70 15.39
C GLU A 428 13.61 11.48 16.84
N ASN A 429 13.31 10.35 17.45
CA ASN A 429 13.70 10.02 18.83
C ASN A 429 15.19 9.70 18.93
N VAL A 430 15.77 8.98 17.96
CA VAL A 430 17.20 8.68 17.90
C VAL A 430 18.04 9.95 17.77
N LEU A 431 17.53 10.97 17.09
CA LEU A 431 18.21 12.25 16.85
C LEU A 431 17.84 13.35 17.85
N GLU A 432 16.90 13.11 18.76
CA GLU A 432 16.42 14.12 19.74
C GLU A 432 17.54 14.75 20.56
N THR A 433 18.56 13.97 20.92
CA THR A 433 19.71 14.44 21.69
C THR A 433 20.77 15.18 20.87
N CYS A 434 20.65 15.17 19.54
CA CYS A 434 21.62 15.82 18.65
C CYS A 434 21.32 17.33 18.53
N SER A 435 22.27 18.17 18.91
CA SER A 435 22.16 19.63 18.86
C SER A 435 22.76 20.23 17.60
N THR A 436 23.64 19.53 16.93
CA THR A 436 24.38 20.01 15.75
C THR A 436 24.22 19.09 14.54
N ARG A 437 24.33 19.68 13.34
CA ARG A 437 24.33 18.91 12.08
C ARG A 437 25.43 17.81 12.07
N ARG A 438 26.57 18.07 12.69
CA ARG A 438 27.68 17.10 12.76
C ARG A 438 27.30 15.91 13.61
N GLU A 439 26.70 16.10 14.77
CA GLU A 439 26.21 15.00 15.64
C GLU A 439 25.16 14.15 14.92
N VAL A 440 24.23 14.78 14.18
CA VAL A 440 23.27 14.06 13.33
C VAL A 440 23.97 13.18 12.31
N GLN A 441 24.98 13.73 11.59
CA GLN A 441 25.73 12.97 10.60
C GLN A 441 26.51 11.80 11.23
N GLU A 442 27.17 12.03 12.37
CA GLU A 442 27.90 10.99 13.10
C GLU A 442 26.95 9.89 13.61
N ARG A 443 25.80 10.24 14.17
CA ARG A 443 24.78 9.28 14.63
C ARG A 443 24.25 8.43 13.48
N MET A 444 23.93 9.04 12.37
CA MET A 444 23.47 8.33 11.17
C MET A 444 24.56 7.45 10.56
N ALA A 445 25.82 7.90 10.57
CA ALA A 445 26.94 7.11 10.05
C ALA A 445 27.23 5.85 10.90
N HIS A 446 27.07 5.94 12.23
CA HIS A 446 27.27 4.79 13.13
C HIS A 446 26.17 3.73 13.04
N CYS A 447 24.98 4.09 12.59
CA CYS A 447 23.89 3.13 12.41
C CYS A 447 23.94 2.55 10.99
N ARG A 448 24.15 1.24 10.90
CA ARG A 448 24.26 0.53 9.62
C ARG A 448 22.94 -0.03 9.09
N ILE A 449 21.89 -0.10 9.91
CA ILE A 449 20.60 -0.66 9.53
C ILE A 449 19.54 0.43 9.58
N PHE A 450 18.87 0.65 8.45
CA PHE A 450 17.72 1.54 8.34
C PHE A 450 16.49 0.73 7.92
N VAL A 451 15.35 1.02 8.54
CA VAL A 451 14.10 0.26 8.33
C VAL A 451 12.95 1.21 8.04
N GLY A 452 12.11 0.90 7.07
CA GLY A 452 10.91 1.70 6.79
C GLY A 452 10.03 1.15 5.68
N THR A 453 8.94 1.85 5.38
CA THR A 453 8.13 1.50 4.22
C THR A 453 8.72 2.11 2.95
N VAL A 454 8.50 1.46 1.79
CA VAL A 454 8.91 2.00 0.48
C VAL A 454 8.35 3.41 0.27
N ALA A 455 7.08 3.64 0.62
CA ALA A 455 6.45 4.96 0.50
C ALA A 455 7.14 6.03 1.35
N THR A 456 7.48 5.71 2.60
CA THR A 456 8.16 6.65 3.51
C THR A 456 9.56 6.99 3.03
N LEU A 457 10.33 6.00 2.57
CA LEU A 457 11.69 6.22 2.08
C LEU A 457 11.71 7.01 0.77
N SER A 458 10.76 6.72 -0.14
CA SER A 458 10.60 7.50 -1.39
C SER A 458 10.26 8.97 -1.11
N ALA A 459 9.51 9.26 -0.05
CA ALA A 459 9.20 10.63 0.37
C ALA A 459 10.39 11.34 1.04
N LYS A 460 11.37 10.60 1.59
CA LYS A 460 12.57 11.12 2.26
C LYS A 460 13.84 10.89 1.43
N ALA A 461 13.79 11.21 0.13
CA ALA A 461 14.91 11.01 -0.81
C ALA A 461 16.22 11.72 -0.38
N GLU A 462 16.14 12.75 0.48
CA GLU A 462 17.29 13.44 1.05
C GLU A 462 18.17 12.52 1.90
N LEU A 463 17.64 11.45 2.45
CA LEU A 463 18.42 10.44 3.19
C LEU A 463 19.56 9.90 2.34
N PHE A 464 19.32 9.63 1.05
CA PHE A 464 20.31 9.10 0.11
C PHE A 464 21.43 10.08 -0.26
N ARG A 465 21.25 11.37 0.09
CA ARG A 465 22.33 12.38 0.04
C ARG A 465 23.22 12.35 1.27
N LEU A 466 22.80 11.70 2.33
CA LEU A 466 23.56 11.59 3.59
C LEU A 466 24.18 10.21 3.74
N LYS A 467 23.53 9.17 3.18
CA LYS A 467 23.94 7.78 3.34
C LYS A 467 23.63 6.97 2.08
N THR A 468 24.55 6.06 1.74
CA THR A 468 24.36 5.03 0.71
C THR A 468 24.28 3.66 1.39
N PHE A 469 23.68 2.70 0.71
CA PHE A 469 23.46 1.35 1.23
C PHE A 469 24.09 0.33 0.29
N ASP A 470 24.85 -0.62 0.85
CA ASP A 470 25.41 -1.73 0.08
C ASP A 470 24.32 -2.66 -0.43
N VAL A 471 23.29 -2.89 0.42
CA VAL A 471 22.18 -3.80 0.10
C VAL A 471 20.85 -3.26 0.61
N ALA A 472 19.81 -3.37 -0.23
CA ALA A 472 18.41 -3.22 0.19
C ALA A 472 17.72 -4.58 0.21
N LEU A 473 17.11 -4.94 1.33
CA LEU A 473 16.26 -6.14 1.49
C LEU A 473 14.81 -5.70 1.55
N ILE A 474 14.00 -6.12 0.59
CA ILE A 474 12.63 -5.65 0.38
C ILE A 474 11.67 -6.83 0.59
N ASP A 475 11.00 -6.85 1.75
CA ASP A 475 10.00 -7.87 2.07
C ASP A 475 8.62 -7.48 1.52
N GLU A 476 7.80 -8.48 1.22
CA GLU A 476 6.49 -8.32 0.55
C GLU A 476 6.59 -7.55 -0.79
N ALA A 477 7.67 -7.77 -1.55
CA ALA A 477 7.99 -7.03 -2.78
C ALA A 477 6.92 -7.21 -3.89
N THR A 478 6.12 -8.26 -3.84
CA THR A 478 5.01 -8.50 -4.78
C THR A 478 3.83 -7.56 -4.62
N GLN A 479 3.74 -6.84 -3.49
CA GLN A 479 2.70 -5.85 -3.23
C GLN A 479 3.10 -4.42 -3.65
N ILE A 480 4.31 -4.24 -4.18
CA ILE A 480 4.87 -2.93 -4.52
C ILE A 480 4.88 -2.79 -6.03
N LEU A 481 4.22 -1.76 -6.54
CA LEU A 481 4.25 -1.44 -7.97
C LEU A 481 5.66 -1.09 -8.43
N GLU A 482 6.02 -1.53 -9.61
CA GLU A 482 7.35 -1.31 -10.17
C GLU A 482 7.79 0.16 -10.14
N PRO A 483 6.97 1.16 -10.56
CA PRO A 483 7.37 2.56 -10.51
C PRO A 483 7.64 3.11 -9.11
N GLN A 484 7.08 2.51 -8.06
CA GLN A 484 7.41 2.89 -6.67
C GLN A 484 8.82 2.45 -6.28
N LEU A 485 9.25 1.25 -6.72
CA LEU A 485 10.61 0.76 -6.47
C LEU A 485 11.66 1.51 -7.28
N LEU A 486 11.35 1.94 -8.50
CA LEU A 486 12.28 2.72 -9.33
C LEU A 486 12.79 3.96 -8.59
N GLY A 487 11.94 4.61 -7.79
CA GLY A 487 12.31 5.78 -6.98
C GLY A 487 13.45 5.55 -6.01
N LEU A 488 13.62 4.32 -5.55
CA LEU A 488 14.69 3.91 -4.65
C LEU A 488 15.86 3.26 -5.40
N LEU A 489 15.58 2.29 -6.26
CA LEU A 489 16.61 1.51 -6.95
C LEU A 489 17.39 2.31 -7.98
N CYS A 490 16.80 3.35 -8.55
CA CYS A 490 17.43 4.28 -9.51
C CYS A 490 18.02 5.53 -8.86
N MET A 491 17.91 5.68 -7.53
CA MET A 491 18.45 6.84 -6.82
C MET A 491 19.97 6.89 -6.92
N ARG A 492 20.50 8.11 -7.11
CA ARG A 492 21.94 8.36 -7.09
C ARG A 492 22.40 8.80 -5.70
N GLY A 493 23.49 8.25 -5.27
CA GLY A 493 24.22 8.69 -4.07
C GLY A 493 25.04 9.95 -4.33
N VAL A 494 25.66 10.48 -3.27
CA VAL A 494 26.47 11.72 -3.29
C VAL A 494 27.64 11.64 -4.29
N THR A 495 28.23 10.48 -4.45
CA THR A 495 29.38 10.23 -5.37
C THR A 495 28.96 10.08 -6.84
N GLY A 496 27.65 10.18 -7.15
CA GLY A 496 27.11 10.01 -8.48
C GLY A 496 26.89 8.55 -8.92
N GLY A 497 27.31 7.56 -8.11
CA GLY A 497 26.96 6.15 -8.27
C GLY A 497 25.53 5.84 -7.79
N ASN A 498 25.15 4.56 -7.79
CA ASN A 498 23.88 4.11 -7.23
C ASN A 498 23.86 4.32 -5.71
N ALA A 499 22.75 4.84 -5.18
CA ALA A 499 22.57 5.00 -3.73
C ALA A 499 22.37 3.65 -3.01
N ILE A 500 21.88 2.65 -3.74
CA ILE A 500 21.74 1.26 -3.30
C ILE A 500 22.59 0.41 -4.23
N GLY A 501 23.58 -0.32 -3.68
CA GLY A 501 24.47 -1.17 -4.44
C GLY A 501 23.73 -2.35 -5.08
N LYS A 502 23.25 -3.29 -4.26
CA LYS A 502 22.44 -4.44 -4.69
C LYS A 502 21.10 -4.50 -3.95
N PHE A 503 20.18 -5.32 -4.44
CA PHE A 503 18.88 -5.49 -3.78
C PHE A 503 18.43 -6.94 -3.75
N VAL A 504 17.70 -7.31 -2.70
CA VAL A 504 17.03 -8.60 -2.54
C VAL A 504 15.54 -8.36 -2.47
N LEU A 505 14.78 -8.97 -3.37
CA LEU A 505 13.32 -8.92 -3.35
C LEU A 505 12.79 -10.22 -2.76
N ILE A 506 11.99 -10.11 -1.72
CA ILE A 506 11.37 -11.24 -1.02
C ILE A 506 9.86 -11.10 -1.19
N GLY A 507 9.18 -12.17 -1.62
CA GLY A 507 7.75 -12.11 -1.82
C GLY A 507 7.14 -13.43 -2.24
N ASP A 508 5.84 -13.41 -2.48
CA ASP A 508 5.10 -14.54 -3.00
C ASP A 508 4.06 -14.04 -4.02
N HIS A 509 4.34 -14.24 -5.31
CA HIS A 509 3.47 -13.79 -6.41
C HIS A 509 2.12 -14.51 -6.48
N LYS A 510 1.94 -15.56 -5.68
CA LYS A 510 0.67 -16.32 -5.53
C LYS A 510 -0.19 -15.82 -4.36
N GLN A 511 0.28 -14.79 -3.66
CA GLN A 511 -0.47 -14.03 -2.65
C GLN A 511 -0.93 -12.69 -3.21
N LEU A 512 -1.47 -11.79 -2.36
CA LEU A 512 -2.04 -10.51 -2.79
C LEU A 512 -1.03 -9.67 -3.57
N PRO A 513 -1.41 -9.14 -4.74
CA PRO A 513 -0.61 -8.22 -5.52
C PRO A 513 -0.73 -6.79 -4.99
N ALA A 514 -0.05 -5.85 -5.63
CA ALA A 514 -0.28 -4.42 -5.45
C ALA A 514 -1.73 -4.04 -5.74
N VAL A 515 -2.25 -3.06 -5.01
CA VAL A 515 -3.61 -2.52 -5.22
C VAL A 515 -3.58 -1.55 -6.40
N VAL A 516 -4.40 -1.84 -7.41
CA VAL A 516 -4.53 -1.06 -8.64
C VAL A 516 -6.00 -0.93 -8.99
N LEU A 517 -6.42 0.27 -9.41
CA LEU A 517 -7.80 0.57 -9.81
C LEU A 517 -8.10 0.13 -11.25
N GLN A 518 -7.11 0.17 -12.13
CA GLN A 518 -7.25 -0.28 -13.51
C GLN A 518 -7.47 -1.79 -13.60
N SER A 519 -8.32 -2.21 -14.54
CA SER A 519 -8.51 -3.64 -14.84
C SER A 519 -7.25 -4.27 -15.46
N SER A 520 -7.22 -5.60 -15.56
CA SER A 520 -6.11 -6.31 -16.20
C SER A 520 -6.00 -5.98 -17.68
N GLU A 521 -7.12 -5.84 -18.37
CA GLU A 521 -7.20 -5.48 -19.78
C GLU A 521 -6.71 -4.04 -20.03
N GLN A 522 -7.06 -3.13 -19.14
CA GLN A 522 -6.64 -1.73 -19.22
C GLN A 522 -5.14 -1.53 -19.02
N SER A 523 -4.48 -2.44 -18.31
CA SER A 523 -3.06 -2.39 -17.94
C SER A 523 -2.21 -3.36 -18.76
N GLU A 524 -2.80 -4.07 -19.73
CA GLU A 524 -2.09 -5.05 -20.55
C GLU A 524 -1.06 -4.36 -21.46
N VAL A 525 0.10 -5.00 -21.63
CA VAL A 525 1.20 -4.51 -22.45
C VAL A 525 1.19 -5.23 -23.79
N TYR A 526 1.08 -4.48 -24.88
CA TYR A 526 1.08 -5.00 -26.25
C TYR A 526 2.41 -4.83 -26.98
N ASP A 527 3.31 -3.96 -26.47
CA ASP A 527 4.65 -3.74 -27.02
C ASP A 527 5.50 -5.01 -26.86
N GLU A 528 5.97 -5.57 -28.01
CA GLU A 528 6.75 -6.82 -28.02
C GLU A 528 8.09 -6.67 -27.31
N GLY A 529 8.75 -5.50 -27.41
CA GLY A 529 10.00 -5.22 -26.72
C GLY A 529 9.83 -5.28 -25.21
N LEU A 530 8.73 -4.70 -24.68
CA LEU A 530 8.40 -4.75 -23.26
C LEU A 530 8.00 -6.16 -22.82
N ARG A 531 7.27 -6.91 -23.63
CA ARG A 531 6.93 -8.32 -23.32
C ARG A 531 8.17 -9.21 -23.30
N THR A 532 9.17 -8.92 -24.13
CA THR A 532 10.44 -9.67 -24.15
C THR A 532 11.17 -9.56 -22.80
N ILE A 533 11.16 -8.39 -22.16
CA ILE A 533 11.75 -8.18 -20.83
C ILE A 533 10.82 -8.64 -19.68
N GLY A 534 9.74 -9.37 -19.97
CA GLY A 534 8.82 -9.94 -18.99
C GLY A 534 7.72 -9.00 -18.50
N LEU A 535 7.59 -7.78 -19.05
CA LEU A 535 6.53 -6.83 -18.70
C LEU A 535 5.27 -7.15 -19.51
N CYS A 536 4.40 -7.99 -18.94
CA CYS A 536 3.16 -8.42 -19.60
C CYS A 536 1.96 -7.56 -19.18
N ASN A 537 1.97 -7.05 -17.95
CA ASN A 537 0.93 -6.18 -17.43
C ASN A 537 1.57 -5.10 -16.52
N LEU A 538 1.11 -3.85 -16.64
CA LEU A 538 1.70 -2.72 -15.91
C LEU A 538 1.37 -2.71 -14.40
N LYS A 539 0.41 -3.51 -13.97
CA LYS A 539 0.08 -3.72 -12.55
C LYS A 539 0.97 -4.74 -11.85
N ASP A 540 1.79 -5.48 -12.63
CA ASP A 540 2.70 -6.47 -12.06
C ASP A 540 3.84 -5.77 -11.32
N SER A 541 4.31 -6.41 -10.25
CA SER A 541 5.47 -5.94 -9.50
C SER A 541 6.78 -6.20 -10.26
N LEU A 542 7.83 -5.44 -9.90
CA LEU A 542 9.19 -5.73 -10.38
C LEU A 542 9.59 -7.17 -10.06
N PHE A 543 9.21 -7.69 -8.87
CA PHE A 543 9.45 -9.08 -8.49
C PHE A 543 8.87 -10.06 -9.52
N GLU A 544 7.60 -9.90 -9.90
CA GLU A 544 6.94 -10.80 -10.87
C GLU A 544 7.59 -10.72 -12.25
N ARG A 545 8.00 -9.54 -12.68
CA ARG A 545 8.68 -9.36 -13.96
C ARG A 545 10.05 -10.06 -13.99
N LEU A 546 10.88 -9.82 -12.98
CA LEU A 546 12.20 -10.47 -12.88
C LEU A 546 12.08 -11.99 -12.69
N TYR A 547 11.09 -12.45 -11.93
CA TYR A 547 10.76 -13.87 -11.78
C TYR A 547 10.45 -14.53 -13.14
N ARG A 548 9.57 -13.93 -13.95
CA ARG A 548 9.25 -14.46 -15.29
C ARG A 548 10.50 -14.59 -16.17
N ASN A 549 11.39 -13.61 -16.10
CA ASN A 549 12.64 -13.66 -16.87
C ASN A 549 13.58 -14.76 -16.40
N ALA A 550 13.75 -14.93 -15.09
CA ALA A 550 14.52 -16.05 -14.53
C ALA A 550 13.95 -17.41 -14.95
N MET A 551 12.62 -17.53 -15.00
CA MET A 551 11.95 -18.78 -15.44
C MET A 551 12.11 -19.04 -16.94
N LYS A 552 12.10 -18.01 -17.80
CA LYS A 552 12.40 -18.16 -19.23
C LYS A 552 13.82 -18.68 -19.47
N GLN A 553 14.80 -18.14 -18.75
CA GLN A 553 16.21 -18.59 -18.83
C GLN A 553 16.35 -20.05 -18.42
N ARG A 554 15.66 -20.49 -17.35
CA ARG A 554 15.62 -21.89 -16.94
C ARG A 554 15.10 -22.79 -18.05
N SER A 555 14.00 -22.45 -18.69
CA SER A 555 13.39 -23.24 -19.78
C SER A 555 14.33 -23.36 -20.99
N ALA A 556 15.07 -22.30 -21.32
CA ALA A 556 16.06 -22.31 -22.39
C ALA A 556 17.25 -23.21 -22.07
N CYS A 557 17.75 -23.19 -20.83
CA CYS A 557 18.85 -24.07 -20.39
C CYS A 557 18.47 -25.55 -20.37
N CYS A 558 17.22 -25.89 -20.03
CA CYS A 558 16.71 -27.26 -20.03
C CYS A 558 16.52 -27.85 -21.43
N LEU A 559 16.44 -27.02 -22.47
CA LEU A 559 16.26 -27.44 -23.87
C LEU A 559 17.60 -27.73 -24.57
N GLN A 560 18.75 -27.42 -23.98
CA GLN A 560 20.05 -27.83 -24.50
C GLN A 560 20.33 -29.28 -24.05
N PRO A 561 20.58 -30.24 -24.98
CA PRO A 561 20.89 -31.61 -24.61
C PRO A 561 22.23 -31.62 -23.86
N SER A 562 22.17 -31.92 -22.57
CA SER A 562 23.34 -32.20 -21.77
C SER A 562 24.04 -33.47 -22.28
N THR A 563 25.13 -33.32 -22.95
CA THR A 563 26.10 -34.42 -23.17
C THR A 563 26.81 -34.73 -21.87
N GLY A 564 26.34 -35.67 -21.10
CA GLY A 564 27.03 -36.12 -19.89
C GLY A 564 26.07 -36.67 -18.82
N ASP A 565 26.15 -37.97 -18.59
CA ASP A 565 25.54 -38.69 -17.47
C ASP A 565 25.84 -38.05 -16.12
N SER A 566 24.80 -37.58 -15.45
CA SER A 566 24.77 -37.57 -13.97
C SER A 566 23.34 -37.42 -13.49
N GLN A 567 22.64 -38.56 -13.34
CA GLN A 567 21.50 -38.71 -12.43
C GLN A 567 22.03 -38.52 -10.99
N SER A 568 22.05 -37.33 -10.49
CA SER A 568 22.12 -37.06 -9.04
C SER A 568 20.74 -36.60 -8.58
N SER A 569 19.95 -37.54 -8.10
CA SER A 569 18.74 -37.30 -7.32
C SER A 569 19.12 -36.69 -5.95
N VAL A 570 19.53 -35.45 -5.93
CA VAL A 570 19.61 -34.68 -4.69
C VAL A 570 18.24 -34.04 -4.49
N ALA A 571 17.62 -34.36 -3.36
CA ALA A 571 16.36 -33.72 -2.89
C ALA A 571 16.62 -32.24 -2.56
N GLY A 572 16.80 -31.43 -3.62
CA GLY A 572 17.08 -29.99 -3.54
C GLY A 572 15.90 -29.18 -4.10
N SER A 573 15.82 -27.92 -3.74
CA SER A 573 14.88 -26.94 -4.31
C SER A 573 14.91 -27.01 -5.83
N PRO A 574 13.73 -26.96 -6.51
CA PRO A 574 13.65 -26.95 -7.98
C PRO A 574 14.35 -25.76 -8.63
N PHE A 575 14.77 -24.77 -7.84
CA PHE A 575 15.46 -23.54 -8.27
C PHE A 575 16.95 -23.52 -7.83
N SER A 576 17.47 -24.65 -7.33
CA SER A 576 18.87 -24.70 -6.86
C SER A 576 19.91 -24.31 -7.93
N ALA A 577 19.62 -24.61 -9.20
CA ALA A 577 20.49 -24.30 -10.34
C ALA A 577 20.46 -22.79 -10.74
N LEU A 578 19.45 -22.01 -10.34
CA LEU A 578 19.37 -20.60 -10.64
C LEU A 578 20.14 -19.79 -9.59
N ARG A 579 21.06 -18.93 -10.04
CA ARG A 579 21.84 -18.07 -9.13
C ARG A 579 21.05 -16.89 -8.60
N SER A 580 20.15 -16.30 -9.42
CA SER A 580 19.37 -15.10 -9.08
C SER A 580 18.06 -15.36 -8.35
N LEU A 581 17.66 -16.63 -8.16
CA LEU A 581 16.34 -16.99 -7.62
C LEU A 581 16.44 -18.23 -6.75
N ASP A 582 15.68 -18.25 -5.65
CA ASP A 582 15.42 -19.47 -4.88
C ASP A 582 14.00 -19.44 -4.27
N ILE A 583 13.57 -20.59 -3.73
CA ILE A 583 12.25 -20.77 -3.09
C ILE A 583 12.40 -21.50 -1.76
N LEU A 584 11.61 -21.05 -0.78
CA LEU A 584 11.40 -21.77 0.48
C LEU A 584 10.28 -22.79 0.31
N CYS A 585 10.55 -24.07 0.52
CA CYS A 585 9.55 -25.15 0.36
C CYS A 585 9.04 -25.70 1.69
N ARG A 586 9.72 -25.50 2.80
CA ARG A 586 9.37 -26.08 4.10
C ARG A 586 8.54 -25.12 4.93
N GLN A 587 7.25 -25.43 5.13
CA GLN A 587 6.33 -24.61 5.90
C GLN A 587 6.12 -25.13 7.32
N GLY A 588 6.14 -24.24 8.31
CA GLY A 588 5.90 -24.56 9.74
C GLY A 588 4.56 -24.04 10.28
N ARG A 589 3.71 -23.43 9.44
CA ARG A 589 2.47 -22.78 9.88
C ARG A 589 1.28 -23.74 9.92
N MET A 590 0.93 -24.29 8.77
CA MET A 590 -0.34 -25.00 8.59
C MET A 590 -0.22 -26.47 8.94
N ASN A 591 -1.27 -27.03 9.53
CA ASN A 591 -1.48 -28.47 9.58
C ASN A 591 -1.48 -29.06 8.16
N VAL A 592 -1.06 -30.31 7.99
CA VAL A 592 -0.90 -30.95 6.68
C VAL A 592 -2.22 -30.99 5.88
N GLU A 593 -3.35 -31.23 6.53
CA GLU A 593 -4.66 -31.23 5.89
C GLU A 593 -5.11 -29.80 5.51
N VAL A 594 -4.87 -28.81 6.38
CA VAL A 594 -5.16 -27.39 6.05
C VAL A 594 -4.33 -26.94 4.84
N ALA A 595 -3.07 -27.34 4.79
CA ALA A 595 -2.14 -27.00 3.71
C ALA A 595 -2.44 -27.74 2.40
N ALA A 596 -3.10 -28.90 2.43
CA ALA A 596 -3.19 -29.79 1.26
C ALA A 596 -3.86 -29.12 0.06
N PHE A 597 -5.01 -28.44 0.25
CA PHE A 597 -5.68 -27.76 -0.85
C PHE A 597 -4.84 -26.60 -1.44
N PRO A 598 -4.40 -25.58 -0.68
CA PRO A 598 -3.60 -24.52 -1.25
C PRO A 598 -2.26 -25.00 -1.82
N ASN A 599 -1.63 -26.02 -1.21
CA ASN A 599 -0.40 -26.60 -1.72
C ASN A 599 -0.61 -27.24 -3.09
N HIS A 600 -1.65 -28.07 -3.25
CA HIS A 600 -1.92 -28.74 -4.53
C HIS A 600 -2.45 -27.76 -5.58
N ALA A 601 -3.40 -26.89 -5.21
CA ALA A 601 -4.08 -26.02 -6.14
C ALA A 601 -3.21 -24.84 -6.63
N PHE A 602 -2.31 -24.30 -5.76
CA PHE A 602 -1.58 -23.06 -6.02
C PHE A 602 -0.06 -23.27 -6.05
N TYR A 603 0.51 -24.23 -5.31
CA TYR A 603 1.96 -24.42 -5.22
C TYR A 603 2.46 -25.71 -5.87
N GLY A 604 1.58 -26.43 -6.61
CA GLY A 604 1.98 -27.63 -7.34
C GLY A 604 2.55 -28.76 -6.46
N GLY A 605 2.17 -28.82 -5.18
CA GLY A 605 2.66 -29.84 -4.24
C GLY A 605 4.05 -29.54 -3.63
N LEU A 606 4.62 -28.36 -3.86
CA LEU A 606 6.00 -28.01 -3.45
C LEU A 606 6.16 -27.83 -1.94
N LEU A 607 5.08 -27.48 -1.20
CA LEU A 607 5.17 -27.19 0.22
C LEU A 607 5.23 -28.47 1.06
N GLN A 608 6.27 -28.58 1.87
CA GLN A 608 6.49 -29.71 2.78
C GLN A 608 6.35 -29.26 4.24
N PRO A 609 5.75 -30.04 5.12
CA PRO A 609 5.71 -29.71 6.54
C PRO A 609 7.10 -29.83 7.18
N VAL A 610 7.36 -28.99 8.19
CA VAL A 610 8.58 -29.07 9.02
C VAL A 610 8.51 -30.23 10.03
N GLY A 611 7.27 -30.70 10.34
CA GLY A 611 7.04 -31.79 11.30
C GLY A 611 6.76 -31.31 12.73
N LEU A 612 6.24 -30.09 12.89
CA LEU A 612 5.81 -29.59 14.20
C LEU A 612 4.55 -30.32 14.68
N GLU A 613 4.37 -30.43 16.00
CA GLU A 613 3.26 -31.18 16.63
C GLU A 613 1.88 -30.76 16.09
N HIS A 614 1.62 -29.46 15.95
CA HIS A 614 0.33 -28.98 15.44
C HIS A 614 0.11 -29.29 13.94
N GLN A 615 1.15 -29.67 13.20
CA GLN A 615 1.05 -30.01 11.77
C GLN A 615 0.54 -31.43 11.55
N THR A 616 0.82 -32.36 12.47
CA THR A 616 0.52 -33.81 12.31
C THR A 616 -0.33 -34.37 13.44
N GLY A 617 -0.47 -33.63 14.56
CA GLY A 617 -1.23 -34.07 15.72
C GLY A 617 -2.73 -34.28 15.41
N SER A 618 -3.41 -35.16 16.12
CA SER A 618 -4.86 -35.38 16.01
C SER A 618 -5.69 -34.34 16.75
N LEU A 619 -6.90 -34.08 16.25
CA LEU A 619 -7.88 -33.27 17.00
C LEU A 619 -8.63 -34.17 17.98
N LYS A 620 -8.85 -33.65 19.17
CA LYS A 620 -9.68 -34.32 20.21
C LYS A 620 -10.86 -33.43 20.52
N LEU A 621 -12.07 -33.95 20.41
CA LEU A 621 -13.28 -33.26 20.83
C LEU A 621 -13.43 -33.40 22.34
N SER A 622 -13.75 -32.32 23.03
CA SER A 622 -14.07 -32.35 24.46
C SER A 622 -15.40 -33.09 24.65
N PRO A 623 -15.49 -33.97 25.67
CA PRO A 623 -16.70 -34.77 25.91
C PRO A 623 -17.96 -33.93 26.08
N GLU A 624 -17.84 -32.72 26.64
CA GLU A 624 -18.93 -31.78 26.87
C GLU A 624 -19.57 -31.29 25.54
N LEU A 625 -18.82 -31.33 24.44
CA LEU A 625 -19.30 -30.92 23.12
C LEU A 625 -19.84 -32.08 22.26
N SER A 626 -19.92 -33.28 22.78
CA SER A 626 -20.41 -34.45 22.03
C SER A 626 -21.84 -34.30 21.50
N THR A 627 -22.68 -33.51 22.15
CA THR A 627 -24.05 -33.17 21.76
C THR A 627 -24.19 -31.86 21.01
N ASN A 628 -23.09 -31.12 20.80
CA ASN A 628 -23.12 -29.85 20.07
C ASN A 628 -23.38 -30.11 18.57
N GLU A 629 -24.19 -29.28 17.95
CA GLU A 629 -24.50 -29.38 16.51
C GLU A 629 -23.25 -29.36 15.60
N PHE A 630 -22.13 -28.74 16.04
CA PHE A 630 -20.86 -28.69 15.32
C PHE A 630 -19.86 -29.77 15.76
N ALA A 631 -20.23 -30.72 16.63
CA ALA A 631 -19.33 -31.73 17.16
C ALA A 631 -18.54 -32.47 16.08
N ALA A 632 -19.22 -32.96 15.03
CA ALA A 632 -18.59 -33.62 13.91
C ALA A 632 -17.65 -32.71 13.10
N LEU A 633 -17.94 -31.42 13.03
CA LEU A 633 -17.13 -30.42 12.29
C LEU A 633 -15.88 -30.02 13.07
N LEU A 634 -15.98 -29.91 14.39
CA LEU A 634 -14.86 -29.57 15.29
C LEU A 634 -13.76 -30.66 15.28
N THR A 635 -14.07 -31.88 14.85
CA THR A 635 -13.09 -32.96 14.65
C THR A 635 -12.41 -32.95 13.30
N ARG A 636 -12.83 -32.07 12.36
CA ARG A 636 -12.23 -31.92 11.03
C ARG A 636 -11.23 -30.76 10.99
N ARG A 637 -10.20 -30.91 10.15
CA ARG A 637 -9.21 -29.84 9.91
C ARG A 637 -9.74 -28.78 8.93
N VAL A 638 -10.49 -29.21 7.94
CA VAL A 638 -11.15 -28.32 6.97
C VAL A 638 -12.60 -28.77 6.82
N ALA A 639 -13.54 -27.84 6.93
CA ALA A 639 -14.95 -28.15 6.80
C ALA A 639 -15.72 -27.00 6.13
N PHE A 640 -16.77 -27.36 5.37
CA PHE A 640 -17.69 -26.42 4.73
C PHE A 640 -19.07 -26.49 5.37
N LEU A 641 -19.64 -25.33 5.69
CA LEU A 641 -20.98 -25.16 6.24
C LEU A 641 -21.86 -24.43 5.21
N PRO A 642 -22.89 -25.08 4.66
CA PRO A 642 -23.74 -24.47 3.66
C PRO A 642 -24.63 -23.38 4.27
N SER A 643 -24.78 -22.30 3.52
CA SER A 643 -25.71 -21.20 3.79
C SER A 643 -26.74 -21.02 2.67
N THR A 644 -27.70 -20.14 2.88
CA THR A 644 -28.71 -19.74 1.89
C THR A 644 -28.47 -18.31 1.42
N PRO A 645 -28.77 -17.96 0.17
CA PRO A 645 -28.60 -16.59 -0.33
C PRO A 645 -29.69 -15.68 0.25
N GLU A 646 -29.37 -14.38 0.40
CA GLU A 646 -30.33 -13.35 0.83
C GLU A 646 -31.36 -13.08 -0.26
N PRO A 647 -32.59 -12.68 0.14
CA PRO A 647 -33.65 -12.25 -0.78
C PRO A 647 -33.19 -11.07 -1.68
N PRO A 648 -33.78 -10.92 -2.89
CA PRO A 648 -33.38 -9.86 -3.84
C PRO A 648 -33.48 -8.42 -3.33
N MET A 649 -34.35 -8.15 -2.36
CA MET A 649 -34.60 -6.82 -1.81
C MET A 649 -33.60 -6.39 -0.71
N GLN A 650 -32.73 -7.29 -0.27
CA GLN A 650 -31.74 -7.01 0.77
C GLN A 650 -30.35 -6.69 0.18
N SER A 651 -29.48 -6.09 1.00
CA SER A 651 -28.12 -5.78 0.59
C SER A 651 -27.38 -7.04 0.17
N VAL A 652 -26.75 -6.98 -1.00
CA VAL A 652 -25.93 -8.10 -1.51
C VAL A 652 -24.64 -8.30 -0.75
N LYS A 653 -24.24 -7.31 0.08
CA LYS A 653 -23.00 -7.32 0.87
C LYS A 653 -23.20 -7.89 2.29
N MET A 654 -24.37 -8.38 2.62
CA MET A 654 -24.70 -9.04 3.89
C MET A 654 -25.35 -10.39 3.62
N ASN A 655 -25.10 -11.37 4.51
CA ASN A 655 -25.76 -12.66 4.54
C ASN A 655 -26.01 -13.08 5.99
N HIS A 656 -27.27 -12.97 6.43
CA HIS A 656 -27.68 -13.27 7.79
C HIS A 656 -27.55 -14.76 8.13
N SER A 657 -27.76 -15.64 7.16
CA SER A 657 -27.55 -17.08 7.35
C SER A 657 -26.09 -17.38 7.67
N GLU A 658 -25.15 -16.82 6.91
CA GLU A 658 -23.71 -16.99 7.17
C GLU A 658 -23.30 -16.37 8.51
N ALA A 659 -23.78 -15.17 8.83
CA ALA A 659 -23.42 -14.49 10.07
C ALA A 659 -23.83 -15.30 11.32
N ARG A 660 -25.05 -15.87 11.32
CA ARG A 660 -25.51 -16.75 12.41
C ARG A 660 -24.69 -18.04 12.50
N ILE A 661 -24.36 -18.68 11.37
CA ILE A 661 -23.49 -19.87 11.33
C ILE A 661 -22.13 -19.54 11.95
N VAL A 662 -21.54 -18.42 11.53
CA VAL A 662 -20.22 -17.97 12.01
C VAL A 662 -20.24 -17.71 13.51
N ALA A 663 -21.25 -16.98 14.03
CA ALA A 663 -21.36 -16.68 15.45
C ALA A 663 -21.55 -17.96 16.30
N ARG A 664 -22.45 -18.86 15.91
CA ARG A 664 -22.65 -20.14 16.61
C ARG A 664 -21.43 -21.05 16.57
N LEU A 665 -20.74 -21.11 15.45
CA LEU A 665 -19.49 -21.86 15.32
C LEU A 665 -18.38 -21.24 16.18
N ALA A 666 -18.27 -19.91 16.25
CA ALA A 666 -17.33 -19.22 17.13
C ALA A 666 -17.58 -19.57 18.61
N ALA A 667 -18.87 -19.67 19.03
CA ALA A 667 -19.23 -20.10 20.39
C ALA A 667 -18.81 -21.57 20.65
N ALA A 668 -19.00 -22.47 19.68
CA ALA A 668 -18.57 -23.85 19.81
C ALA A 668 -17.04 -23.98 19.89
N VAL A 669 -16.30 -23.18 19.10
CA VAL A 669 -14.83 -23.10 19.18
C VAL A 669 -14.39 -22.56 20.54
N PHE A 670 -15.04 -21.53 21.05
CA PHE A 670 -14.78 -20.99 22.40
C PHE A 670 -14.95 -22.09 23.46
N GLN A 671 -16.08 -22.78 23.47
CA GLN A 671 -16.33 -23.87 24.40
C GLN A 671 -15.28 -24.98 24.29
N GLN A 672 -14.91 -25.39 23.09
CA GLN A 672 -13.85 -26.38 22.87
C GLN A 672 -12.51 -25.96 23.45
N TYR A 673 -12.13 -24.68 23.32
CA TYR A 673 -10.88 -24.17 23.87
C TYR A 673 -10.90 -24.09 25.40
N VAL A 674 -12.02 -23.64 25.97
CA VAL A 674 -12.17 -23.55 27.43
C VAL A 674 -12.12 -24.96 28.06
N SER A 675 -12.88 -25.92 27.48
CA SER A 675 -12.89 -27.29 27.98
C SER A 675 -11.55 -28.01 27.81
N ALA A 676 -10.83 -27.79 26.71
CA ALA A 676 -9.56 -28.45 26.42
C ALA A 676 -8.35 -27.80 27.10
N ASN A 677 -8.32 -26.49 27.27
CA ASN A 677 -7.14 -25.73 27.72
C ASN A 677 -7.40 -24.87 28.97
N GLY A 678 -8.62 -24.87 29.50
CA GLY A 678 -9.02 -24.04 30.64
C GLY A 678 -9.20 -22.55 30.34
N CYS A 679 -8.78 -22.08 29.18
CA CYS A 679 -8.90 -20.67 28.77
C CYS A 679 -8.98 -20.52 27.26
N PHE A 680 -9.64 -19.44 26.83
CA PHE A 680 -9.67 -19.01 25.42
C PHE A 680 -8.91 -17.69 25.27
N LYS A 681 -8.10 -17.61 24.22
CA LYS A 681 -7.46 -16.36 23.79
C LYS A 681 -8.09 -15.91 22.47
N ALA A 682 -8.54 -14.67 22.40
CA ALA A 682 -9.13 -14.11 21.17
C ALA A 682 -8.21 -14.24 19.95
N SER A 683 -6.88 -14.22 20.16
CA SER A 683 -5.88 -14.45 19.14
C SER A 683 -5.85 -15.88 18.56
N ALA A 684 -6.56 -16.85 19.15
CA ALA A 684 -6.65 -18.20 18.61
C ALA A 684 -7.64 -18.31 17.45
N LEU A 685 -8.66 -17.45 17.40
CA LEU A 685 -9.70 -17.45 16.39
C LEU A 685 -9.60 -16.19 15.52
N GLY A 686 -9.86 -16.33 14.22
CA GLY A 686 -10.02 -15.23 13.27
C GLY A 686 -11.19 -15.49 12.35
N ILE A 687 -11.91 -14.45 11.98
CA ILE A 687 -13.06 -14.52 11.09
C ILE A 687 -12.78 -13.62 9.89
N ILE A 688 -12.82 -14.19 8.69
CA ILE A 688 -12.53 -13.49 7.43
C ILE A 688 -13.83 -13.38 6.63
N THR A 689 -14.12 -12.17 6.12
CA THR A 689 -15.23 -11.95 5.19
C THR A 689 -14.93 -10.76 4.28
N PRO A 690 -15.45 -10.71 3.03
CA PRO A 690 -15.06 -9.69 2.05
C PRO A 690 -15.67 -8.31 2.30
N TYR A 691 -16.82 -8.22 2.98
CA TYR A 691 -17.60 -6.98 3.08
C TYR A 691 -17.69 -6.43 4.50
N ARG A 692 -17.57 -5.12 4.64
CA ARG A 692 -17.69 -4.42 5.93
C ARG A 692 -19.03 -4.61 6.61
N SER A 693 -20.11 -4.53 5.84
CA SER A 693 -21.47 -4.78 6.34
C SER A 693 -21.62 -6.20 6.90
N GLN A 694 -20.95 -7.18 6.29
CA GLN A 694 -20.92 -8.54 6.82
C GLN A 694 -20.08 -8.65 8.10
N ILE A 695 -18.99 -7.89 8.22
CA ILE A 695 -18.20 -7.79 9.47
C ILE A 695 -19.08 -7.26 10.60
N ALA A 696 -19.82 -6.17 10.34
CA ALA A 696 -20.73 -5.57 11.31
C ALA A 696 -21.81 -6.57 11.76
N LEU A 697 -22.44 -7.24 10.80
CA LEU A 697 -23.47 -8.23 11.05
C LEU A 697 -22.94 -9.43 11.89
N ILE A 698 -21.75 -9.96 11.54
CA ILE A 698 -21.11 -11.05 12.32
C ILE A 698 -20.81 -10.60 13.74
N LYS A 699 -20.28 -9.39 13.93
CA LYS A 699 -20.01 -8.85 15.28
C LYS A 699 -21.27 -8.68 16.10
N LYS A 700 -22.37 -8.21 15.49
CA LYS A 700 -23.69 -8.11 16.12
C LYS A 700 -24.24 -9.48 16.55
N GLU A 701 -24.14 -10.49 15.69
CA GLU A 701 -24.55 -11.87 16.01
C GLU A 701 -23.66 -12.48 17.12
N ILE A 702 -22.35 -12.17 17.14
CA ILE A 702 -21.44 -12.61 18.21
C ILE A 702 -21.81 -11.93 19.54
N ALA A 703 -22.03 -10.62 19.54
CA ALA A 703 -22.42 -9.87 20.74
C ALA A 703 -23.73 -10.37 21.34
N ALA A 704 -24.69 -10.79 20.49
CA ALA A 704 -25.97 -11.36 20.94
C ALA A 704 -25.84 -12.71 21.67
N LEU A 705 -24.67 -13.36 21.62
CA LEU A 705 -24.39 -14.60 22.36
C LEU A 705 -24.00 -14.37 23.83
N ASP A 706 -23.79 -13.12 24.21
CA ASP A 706 -23.35 -12.72 25.58
C ASP A 706 -22.12 -13.47 26.10
N ILE A 707 -21.11 -13.67 25.20
CA ILE A 707 -19.80 -14.27 25.52
C ILE A 707 -18.73 -13.19 25.36
N PRO A 708 -18.35 -12.45 26.43
CA PRO A 708 -17.44 -11.29 26.32
C PRO A 708 -16.11 -11.59 25.64
N ALA A 709 -15.53 -12.78 25.87
CA ALA A 709 -14.26 -13.19 25.26
C ALA A 709 -14.29 -13.28 23.73
N LEU A 710 -15.46 -13.39 23.10
CA LEU A 710 -15.60 -13.42 21.66
C LEU A 710 -15.65 -12.02 21.03
N ASN A 711 -15.95 -10.97 21.79
CA ASN A 711 -15.98 -9.59 21.29
C ASN A 711 -14.59 -9.11 20.83
N ASP A 712 -13.52 -9.66 21.43
CA ASP A 712 -12.14 -9.35 21.07
C ASP A 712 -11.60 -10.16 19.88
N VAL A 713 -12.39 -11.09 19.32
CA VAL A 713 -12.00 -11.86 18.15
C VAL A 713 -11.91 -10.95 16.92
N LEU A 714 -10.80 -11.05 16.19
CA LEU A 714 -10.62 -10.28 14.98
C LEU A 714 -11.57 -10.78 13.88
N VAL A 715 -12.48 -9.90 13.45
CA VAL A 715 -13.35 -10.10 12.28
C VAL A 715 -12.98 -9.04 11.26
N ASP A 716 -12.40 -9.44 10.11
CA ASP A 716 -11.93 -8.46 9.11
C ASP A 716 -11.80 -9.07 7.69
N THR A 717 -11.37 -8.25 6.72
CA THR A 717 -11.16 -8.68 5.33
C THR A 717 -9.85 -9.47 5.16
N VAL A 718 -9.70 -10.15 4.02
CA VAL A 718 -8.51 -10.95 3.68
C VAL A 718 -7.25 -10.11 3.70
N GLU A 719 -7.32 -8.89 3.15
CA GLU A 719 -6.21 -7.94 3.07
C GLU A 719 -5.66 -7.60 4.47
N ARG A 720 -6.54 -7.52 5.45
CA ARG A 720 -6.17 -7.21 6.84
C ARG A 720 -5.58 -8.39 7.59
N PHE A 721 -5.88 -9.61 7.17
CA PHE A 721 -5.27 -10.83 7.72
C PHE A 721 -3.89 -11.12 7.12
N GLN A 722 -3.48 -10.41 6.07
CA GLN A 722 -2.15 -10.60 5.50
C GLN A 722 -1.05 -10.33 6.53
N GLY A 723 -0.01 -11.19 6.57
CA GLY A 723 1.04 -11.16 7.60
C GLY A 723 0.62 -11.79 8.94
N SER A 724 -0.67 -12.05 9.20
CA SER A 724 -1.13 -12.66 10.45
C SER A 724 -1.45 -14.14 10.30
N GLU A 725 -1.58 -14.84 11.42
CA GLU A 725 -2.02 -16.24 11.50
C GLU A 725 -2.89 -16.47 12.74
N ARG A 726 -3.76 -17.46 12.69
CA ARG A 726 -4.61 -17.90 13.80
C ARG A 726 -4.62 -19.40 13.87
N ASP A 727 -4.90 -19.95 15.05
CA ASP A 727 -5.07 -21.39 15.18
C ASP A 727 -6.28 -21.86 14.34
N ILE A 728 -7.38 -21.13 14.41
CA ILE A 728 -8.61 -21.39 13.67
C ILE A 728 -9.00 -20.17 12.85
N ILE A 729 -9.38 -20.40 11.61
CA ILE A 729 -10.00 -19.39 10.73
C ILE A 729 -11.42 -19.85 10.36
N ILE A 730 -12.36 -18.92 10.42
CA ILE A 730 -13.70 -19.06 9.84
C ILE A 730 -13.77 -18.09 8.64
N TYR A 731 -14.04 -18.60 7.44
CA TYR A 731 -14.17 -17.78 6.23
C TYR A 731 -15.61 -17.77 5.74
N SER A 732 -16.25 -16.59 5.80
CA SER A 732 -17.58 -16.33 5.25
C SER A 732 -17.45 -15.71 3.88
N PHE A 733 -17.89 -16.42 2.84
CA PHE A 733 -17.81 -15.94 1.45
C PHE A 733 -18.75 -14.75 1.17
N CYS A 734 -19.91 -14.72 1.83
CA CYS A 734 -20.94 -13.68 1.66
C CYS A 734 -21.32 -13.46 0.18
N VAL A 735 -21.52 -14.55 -0.56
CA VAL A 735 -21.94 -14.51 -1.98
C VAL A 735 -23.42 -14.76 -2.07
N ASN A 736 -24.20 -13.75 -2.46
CA ASN A 736 -25.64 -13.81 -2.62
C ASN A 736 -26.06 -13.84 -4.10
N ARG A 737 -25.16 -13.42 -5.02
CA ARG A 737 -25.41 -13.34 -6.47
C ARG A 737 -24.19 -13.81 -7.25
N ALA A 738 -24.39 -14.41 -8.42
CA ALA A 738 -23.33 -14.99 -9.23
C ALA A 738 -22.25 -13.99 -9.67
N TYR A 739 -22.62 -12.73 -9.97
CA TYR A 739 -21.65 -11.73 -10.41
C TYR A 739 -20.62 -11.39 -9.33
N GLN A 740 -20.94 -11.56 -8.02
CA GLN A 740 -20.01 -11.31 -6.91
C GLN A 740 -18.79 -12.22 -6.96
N LEU A 741 -18.90 -13.40 -7.57
CA LEU A 741 -17.75 -14.32 -7.73
C LEU A 741 -16.59 -13.68 -8.50
N ARG A 742 -16.89 -12.82 -9.49
CA ARG A 742 -15.87 -12.10 -10.25
C ARG A 742 -15.20 -10.98 -9.44
N LEU A 743 -15.95 -10.37 -8.52
CA LEU A 743 -15.44 -9.28 -7.66
C LEU A 743 -14.60 -9.82 -6.50
N LEU A 744 -14.92 -11.03 -6.03
CA LEU A 744 -14.20 -11.65 -4.91
C LEU A 744 -12.85 -12.23 -5.32
N ALA A 745 -12.78 -12.85 -6.50
CA ALA A 745 -11.60 -13.53 -6.97
C ALA A 745 -10.54 -12.54 -7.48
N ASN A 746 -9.30 -12.73 -7.07
CA ASN A 746 -8.13 -12.08 -7.68
C ASN A 746 -7.35 -13.15 -8.47
N LEU A 747 -7.76 -13.32 -9.72
CA LEU A 747 -7.26 -14.41 -10.57
C LEU A 747 -5.96 -14.00 -11.28
N THR A 748 -5.00 -14.94 -11.27
CA THR A 748 -3.81 -14.93 -12.11
C THR A 748 -3.63 -16.30 -12.71
N GLU A 749 -2.91 -16.41 -13.82
CA GLU A 749 -2.62 -17.67 -14.48
C GLU A 749 -1.10 -17.89 -14.53
N GLU A 750 -0.66 -19.08 -14.15
CA GLU A 750 0.72 -19.50 -14.24
C GLU A 750 0.77 -20.95 -14.78
N ASN A 751 1.44 -21.17 -15.89
CA ASN A 751 1.59 -22.48 -16.54
C ASN A 751 0.24 -23.20 -16.79
N GLY A 752 -0.81 -22.46 -17.17
CA GLY A 752 -2.16 -22.98 -17.40
C GLY A 752 -2.96 -23.27 -16.13
N ILE A 753 -2.45 -22.94 -14.96
CA ILE A 753 -3.12 -23.09 -13.67
C ILE A 753 -3.66 -21.72 -13.22
N GLN A 754 -4.97 -21.63 -13.02
CA GLN A 754 -5.58 -20.45 -12.42
C GLN A 754 -5.38 -20.44 -10.90
N ILE A 755 -4.92 -19.32 -10.38
CA ILE A 755 -4.65 -19.07 -8.96
C ILE A 755 -5.52 -17.91 -8.49
N ASP A 756 -6.36 -18.15 -7.47
CA ASP A 756 -7.03 -17.05 -6.76
C ASP A 756 -6.16 -16.61 -5.58
N ARG A 757 -5.52 -15.46 -5.74
CA ARG A 757 -4.59 -14.90 -4.76
C ARG A 757 -5.27 -14.53 -3.43
N LYS A 758 -6.53 -14.06 -3.46
CA LYS A 758 -7.30 -13.75 -2.24
C LYS A 758 -7.66 -15.01 -1.47
N LEU A 759 -8.19 -16.03 -2.18
CA LEU A 759 -8.49 -17.30 -1.56
C LEU A 759 -7.24 -17.94 -0.97
N ASN A 760 -6.13 -17.94 -1.71
CA ASN A 760 -4.85 -18.47 -1.22
C ASN A 760 -4.43 -17.81 0.09
N VAL A 761 -4.52 -16.49 0.18
CA VAL A 761 -4.20 -15.77 1.44
C VAL A 761 -5.16 -16.18 2.55
N ALA A 762 -6.47 -16.22 2.31
CA ALA A 762 -7.46 -16.59 3.33
C ALA A 762 -7.21 -17.99 3.91
N LEU A 763 -7.04 -19.00 3.04
CA LEU A 763 -6.81 -20.39 3.45
C LEU A 763 -5.51 -20.58 4.23
N THR A 764 -4.46 -19.83 3.87
CA THR A 764 -3.13 -19.96 4.48
C THR A 764 -2.95 -19.18 5.78
N ARG A 765 -4.03 -18.58 6.32
CA ARG A 765 -4.00 -17.94 7.65
C ARG A 765 -4.24 -18.91 8.80
N ALA A 766 -4.88 -20.06 8.52
CA ALA A 766 -5.19 -21.07 9.51
C ALA A 766 -3.98 -21.95 9.84
N ARG A 767 -3.71 -22.15 11.14
CA ARG A 767 -2.67 -23.06 11.60
C ARG A 767 -3.20 -24.48 11.80
N LYS A 768 -4.34 -24.62 12.49
CA LYS A 768 -4.87 -25.92 12.95
C LYS A 768 -6.17 -26.31 12.23
N GLN A 769 -7.10 -25.36 12.05
CA GLN A 769 -8.40 -25.64 11.45
C GLN A 769 -8.89 -24.48 10.56
N MET A 770 -9.61 -24.86 9.50
CA MET A 770 -10.22 -23.93 8.57
C MET A 770 -11.68 -24.29 8.36
N PHE A 771 -12.58 -23.38 8.73
CA PHE A 771 -14.02 -23.52 8.52
C PHE A 771 -14.44 -22.50 7.45
N ILE A 772 -15.30 -22.94 6.53
CA ILE A 772 -15.74 -22.14 5.40
C ILE A 772 -17.27 -22.17 5.35
N THR A 773 -17.91 -21.02 5.18
CA THR A 773 -19.36 -20.95 4.97
C THR A 773 -19.69 -20.13 3.72
N GLY A 774 -20.76 -20.50 3.03
CA GLY A 774 -21.21 -19.87 1.80
C GLY A 774 -22.38 -20.63 1.14
N VAL A 775 -22.88 -20.07 0.04
CA VAL A 775 -23.98 -20.65 -0.75
C VAL A 775 -23.41 -21.63 -1.78
N PRO A 776 -23.57 -22.97 -1.61
CA PRO A 776 -22.91 -23.98 -2.46
C PRO A 776 -23.21 -23.81 -3.95
N GLN A 777 -24.49 -23.58 -4.31
CA GLN A 777 -24.93 -23.47 -5.70
C GLN A 777 -24.31 -22.29 -6.45
N LEU A 778 -23.96 -21.22 -5.74
CA LEU A 778 -23.26 -20.07 -6.30
C LEU A 778 -21.75 -20.36 -6.40
N LEU A 779 -21.14 -20.86 -5.33
CA LEU A 779 -19.70 -21.12 -5.28
C LEU A 779 -19.26 -22.17 -6.30
N GLU A 780 -20.11 -23.20 -6.56
CA GLU A 780 -19.82 -24.26 -7.54
C GLU A 780 -19.70 -23.74 -8.99
N GLN A 781 -20.19 -22.53 -9.28
CA GLN A 781 -20.02 -21.89 -10.60
C GLN A 781 -18.58 -21.45 -10.88
N ASN A 782 -17.75 -21.28 -9.84
CA ASN A 782 -16.34 -21.00 -10.01
C ASN A 782 -15.51 -22.31 -9.91
N PRO A 783 -14.67 -22.65 -10.90
CA PRO A 783 -13.92 -23.91 -10.91
C PRO A 783 -13.01 -24.13 -9.69
N ILE A 784 -12.40 -23.06 -9.16
CA ILE A 784 -11.51 -23.14 -7.99
C ILE A 784 -12.34 -23.43 -6.74
N TYR A 785 -13.45 -22.69 -6.55
CA TYR A 785 -14.33 -22.87 -5.39
C TYR A 785 -15.05 -24.21 -5.43
N SER A 786 -15.45 -24.70 -6.62
CA SER A 786 -16.01 -26.05 -6.79
C SER A 786 -15.04 -27.13 -6.32
N ARG A 787 -13.73 -27.03 -6.67
CA ARG A 787 -12.69 -27.94 -6.19
C ARG A 787 -12.51 -27.87 -4.68
N LEU A 788 -12.53 -26.64 -4.10
CA LEU A 788 -12.44 -26.42 -2.66
C LEU A 788 -13.61 -27.08 -1.93
N LEU A 789 -14.84 -26.90 -2.40
CA LEU A 789 -16.03 -27.52 -1.80
C LEU A 789 -15.96 -29.05 -1.82
N LYS A 790 -15.49 -29.64 -2.93
CA LYS A 790 -15.27 -31.09 -3.00
C LYS A 790 -14.25 -31.56 -1.97
N TYR A 791 -13.14 -30.81 -1.82
CA TYR A 791 -12.11 -31.11 -0.81
C TYR A 791 -12.67 -31.05 0.63
N CYS A 792 -13.50 -30.07 0.94
CA CYS A 792 -14.09 -29.91 2.27
C CYS A 792 -15.15 -30.98 2.63
N ARG A 793 -15.75 -31.63 1.61
CA ARG A 793 -16.75 -32.70 1.81
C ARG A 793 -16.12 -34.08 2.03
N LEU A 794 -14.86 -34.25 1.63
CA LEU A 794 -14.07 -35.46 1.91
C LEU A 794 -13.67 -35.51 3.39
#